data_6909174d63370138eb6ce3574ce892bc
#
_entry.id   6909174d63370138eb6ce3574ce892bc
#
_cell.length_a   1.000
_cell.length_b   1.000
_cell.length_c   1.000
_cell.angle_alpha   90.00
_cell.angle_beta   90.00
_cell.angle_gamma   90.00
#
_symmetry.space_group_name_H-M   'P 1'
#
loop_
_entity.id
_entity.type
_entity.pdbx_description
1 polymer ?
#
loop_
_entity_poly.entity_id
_entity_poly.type
_entity_poly.pdbx_seq_one_letter_code
_entity_poly.pdbx_strand_id
1 'polypeptide(L)'
;MKSLLLALSLLLLTACDGALWNDPYPADDASKSILYTAFTERPKHLDPAQAYSENEYEFLAHIYSPPLQYHYLKRPYQLVPLAASEMPSVRYLDKDKRPLPATVAPQRIAYSVYEVRIKPNMRYQPHPAFVAENMKLAEVDLAGVHTLSDFKQTGTRVVTAADYVHQIKRLVHPQLHTPIAGVMGEYIVGLKEYAATLQAASKAPGFIDIDKYPLSGVEVVNDTTYRITIHGKYPQFAYWLAMPFFSPMPQEVERFYAQAGMKERNLTLDWWPVGSGPYYLSENDPNRRMVMTKNPYYDSEAYPSEGEAGDAQAGYLADAGKSLPLIDQVVFSLEKETIPYWNKFLQGYYDASGISSDSFDQAVQVSVSGEAAVSDEMKVQGITLNTSVATSTMYTGFNWLDPVVGGNSERATKLRRAIAIAVDFEEFISIFANGRGISAQSPIPLGIFGFKEGKDGINRYVYDWVDGAPKRKAIAEANRLLAEAGYPNGVDAKTKQPLVIHLDTTANGVGNKSRLDWIRKQFDKIGVQLDVRSTDYNRFQDKIRRGDTQMYYYGWNADYPDPENFLFLLHGPQGKVKQGGENASNYNNPEFDRLFEQMKNMDNSPARQAIINQALEILRRDSPWLWGYHPKQYVLQHGWLHNIKPNIMANNKLKYWRVDAAQREQLRSQWNRPAYWPLALGFIALSLFGVWMWRVLKKREDAR
;
A
#
# COMPACT_ATOMS: atom_id res chain seq x y z
N MET A 1 -44.89 -33.51 32.81
CA MET A 1 -44.47 -33.30 31.43
C MET A 1 -45.06 -32.05 30.76
N LYS A 2 -46.37 -31.83 30.76
CA LYS A 2 -46.98 -30.62 30.13
C LYS A 2 -46.45 -29.30 30.70
N SER A 3 -46.27 -29.20 32.02
CA SER A 3 -45.76 -27.96 32.67
C SER A 3 -44.26 -27.74 32.42
N LEU A 4 -43.49 -28.80 32.23
CA LEU A 4 -42.05 -28.70 31.93
C LEU A 4 -41.81 -28.24 30.47
N LEU A 5 -42.63 -28.69 29.53
CA LEU A 5 -42.60 -28.26 28.14
C LEU A 5 -43.06 -26.82 27.99
N LEU A 6 -44.04 -26.38 28.77
CA LEU A 6 -44.50 -24.97 28.76
C LEU A 6 -43.43 -24.05 29.38
N ALA A 7 -42.76 -24.47 30.45
CA ALA A 7 -41.68 -23.72 31.07
C ALA A 7 -40.44 -23.63 30.16
N LEU A 8 -40.10 -24.72 29.42
CA LEU A 8 -39.02 -24.74 28.46
C LEU A 8 -39.32 -23.83 27.25
N SER A 9 -40.59 -23.79 26.79
CA SER A 9 -41.03 -22.92 25.72
C SER A 9 -41.03 -21.45 26.14
N LEU A 10 -41.37 -21.13 27.37
CA LEU A 10 -41.30 -19.78 27.95
C LEU A 10 -39.84 -19.30 28.14
N LEU A 11 -38.94 -20.18 28.59
CA LEU A 11 -37.52 -19.92 28.73
C LEU A 11 -36.85 -19.65 27.36
N LEU A 12 -37.29 -20.32 26.31
CA LEU A 12 -36.81 -20.07 24.94
C LEU A 12 -37.31 -18.72 24.34
N LEU A 13 -38.43 -18.22 24.81
CA LEU A 13 -39.00 -16.93 24.40
C LEU A 13 -38.36 -15.74 25.11
N THR A 14 -37.77 -15.91 26.28
CA THR A 14 -37.08 -14.85 27.05
C THR A 14 -35.59 -14.75 26.74
N ALA A 15 -35.02 -15.69 25.98
CA ALA A 15 -33.62 -15.67 25.57
C ALA A 15 -33.37 -14.82 24.32
N CYS A 16 -34.37 -14.13 23.79
CA CYS A 16 -34.28 -13.28 22.62
C CYS A 16 -34.27 -11.80 23.01
N ASP A 17 -33.26 -11.35 23.73
CA ASP A 17 -32.84 -9.96 23.63
C ASP A 17 -32.44 -9.74 22.16
N GLY A 18 -32.94 -8.67 21.51
CA GLY A 18 -32.77 -8.44 20.09
C GLY A 18 -31.32 -8.23 19.60
N ALA A 19 -30.37 -8.80 20.31
CA ALA A 19 -28.96 -8.84 19.98
C ALA A 19 -28.72 -9.69 18.72
N LEU A 20 -27.90 -9.20 17.81
CA LEU A 20 -27.45 -9.94 16.63
C LEU A 20 -26.55 -11.10 17.07
N TRP A 21 -26.89 -12.33 16.65
CA TRP A 21 -26.15 -13.52 17.10
C TRP A 21 -24.74 -13.65 16.52
N ASN A 22 -24.50 -12.99 15.39
CA ASN A 22 -23.24 -13.07 14.66
C ASN A 22 -22.51 -11.74 14.59
N ASP A 23 -22.86 -10.76 15.42
CA ASP A 23 -22.13 -9.49 15.48
C ASP A 23 -20.73 -9.73 16.06
N PRO A 24 -19.65 -9.44 15.30
CA PRO A 24 -18.29 -9.63 15.76
C PRO A 24 -17.82 -8.52 16.72
N TYR A 25 -18.63 -7.47 16.94
CA TYR A 25 -18.23 -6.27 17.68
C TYR A 25 -18.95 -6.16 19.03
N PRO A 26 -18.33 -5.52 20.03
CA PRO A 26 -18.98 -5.24 21.30
C PRO A 26 -20.22 -4.35 21.13
N ALA A 27 -21.29 -4.64 21.88
CA ALA A 27 -22.51 -3.83 21.84
C ALA A 27 -22.28 -2.34 22.20
N ASP A 28 -21.31 -2.07 23.08
CA ASP A 28 -20.93 -0.70 23.48
C ASP A 28 -20.30 0.12 22.35
N ASP A 29 -19.91 -0.52 21.26
CA ASP A 29 -19.32 0.15 20.10
C ASP A 29 -20.37 0.67 19.09
N ALA A 30 -21.64 0.26 19.25
CA ALA A 30 -22.71 0.57 18.31
C ALA A 30 -22.91 2.08 18.05
N SER A 31 -22.73 2.91 19.10
CA SER A 31 -22.90 4.37 19.04
C SER A 31 -21.61 5.15 18.76
N LYS A 32 -20.46 4.48 18.70
CA LYS A 32 -19.16 5.12 18.53
C LYS A 32 -18.83 5.36 17.07
N SER A 33 -18.05 6.42 16.81
CA SER A 33 -17.51 6.71 15.49
C SER A 33 -16.32 5.79 15.19
N ILE A 34 -16.60 4.54 14.88
CA ILE A 34 -15.60 3.51 14.56
C ILE A 34 -15.73 3.11 13.09
N LEU A 35 -14.62 3.13 12.37
CA LEU A 35 -14.53 2.54 11.03
C LEU A 35 -14.10 1.08 11.16
N TYR A 36 -14.84 0.18 10.55
CA TYR A 36 -14.50 -1.23 10.44
C TYR A 36 -14.02 -1.55 9.03
N THR A 37 -12.80 -2.04 8.93
CA THR A 37 -12.16 -2.40 7.67
C THR A 37 -11.35 -3.69 7.82
N ALA A 38 -10.71 -4.15 6.76
CA ALA A 38 -9.89 -5.34 6.77
C ALA A 38 -8.54 -5.11 6.10
N PHE A 39 -7.55 -5.91 6.48
CA PHE A 39 -6.27 -6.04 5.79
C PHE A 39 -6.03 -7.52 5.44
N THR A 40 -5.31 -7.76 4.34
CA THR A 40 -5.06 -9.13 3.83
C THR A 40 -3.67 -9.61 4.17
N GLU A 41 -2.70 -8.69 4.23
CA GLU A 41 -1.29 -8.95 4.52
C GLU A 41 -0.82 -8.11 5.69
N ARG A 42 -0.18 -8.78 6.67
CA ARG A 42 0.36 -8.09 7.83
C ARG A 42 1.56 -7.20 7.46
N PRO A 43 1.68 -6.00 8.04
CA PRO A 43 2.85 -5.17 7.84
C PRO A 43 4.10 -5.86 8.40
N LYS A 44 5.22 -5.66 7.73
CA LYS A 44 6.53 -6.15 8.18
C LYS A 44 7.22 -5.14 9.08
N HIS A 45 7.15 -3.86 8.70
CA HIS A 45 7.75 -2.74 9.39
C HIS A 45 6.72 -1.65 9.64
N LEU A 46 6.73 -1.06 10.86
CA LEU A 46 5.98 0.15 11.19
C LEU A 46 6.93 1.29 11.59
N ASP A 47 8.23 1.09 11.46
CA ASP A 47 9.25 2.14 11.53
C ASP A 47 9.27 2.94 10.22
N PRO A 48 9.08 4.28 10.24
CA PRO A 48 9.02 5.09 9.02
C PRO A 48 10.33 5.13 8.24
N ALA A 49 11.46 4.72 8.83
CA ALA A 49 12.72 4.60 8.11
C ALA A 49 12.82 3.32 7.26
N GLN A 50 12.04 2.28 7.57
CA GLN A 50 12.15 0.94 6.95
C GLN A 50 10.95 0.56 6.09
N ALA A 51 9.76 1.04 6.46
CA ALA A 51 8.50 0.68 5.82
C ALA A 51 8.34 1.35 4.44
N TYR A 52 8.02 0.57 3.40
CA TYR A 52 7.82 1.09 2.04
C TYR A 52 6.79 0.31 1.21
N SER A 53 6.06 -0.61 1.80
CA SER A 53 5.01 -1.35 1.10
C SER A 53 3.62 -0.77 1.39
N GLU A 54 2.67 -1.02 0.48
CA GLU A 54 1.30 -0.51 0.59
C GLU A 54 0.64 -0.92 1.91
N ASN A 55 0.79 -2.19 2.31
CA ASN A 55 0.22 -2.71 3.56
C ASN A 55 0.86 -2.12 4.83
N GLU A 56 2.05 -1.54 4.74
CA GLU A 56 2.69 -0.78 5.82
C GLU A 56 2.20 0.68 5.82
N TYR A 57 2.10 1.29 4.63
CA TYR A 57 1.60 2.65 4.45
C TYR A 57 0.14 2.82 4.90
N GLU A 58 -0.68 1.77 4.81
CA GLU A 58 -2.05 1.76 5.32
C GLU A 58 -2.13 2.14 6.82
N PHE A 59 -1.06 1.88 7.58
CA PHE A 59 -0.96 2.28 8.98
C PHE A 59 -0.12 3.56 9.16
N LEU A 60 1.07 3.60 8.56
CA LEU A 60 2.03 4.69 8.78
C LEU A 60 1.48 6.06 8.41
N ALA A 61 0.75 6.17 7.30
CA ALA A 61 0.21 7.43 6.83
C ALA A 61 -0.76 8.10 7.82
N HIS A 62 -1.27 7.34 8.78
CA HIS A 62 -2.19 7.82 9.80
C HIS A 62 -1.51 8.08 11.16
N ILE A 63 -0.33 7.48 11.38
CA ILE A 63 0.41 7.59 12.65
C ILE A 63 1.43 8.73 12.60
N TYR A 64 2.02 8.96 11.43
CA TYR A 64 3.09 9.93 11.25
C TYR A 64 2.62 11.20 10.53
N SER A 65 3.27 12.34 10.85
CA SER A 65 3.00 13.64 10.22
C SER A 65 4.24 14.17 9.51
N PRO A 66 4.44 13.83 8.22
CA PRO A 66 5.48 14.46 7.41
C PRO A 66 5.21 15.97 7.23
N PRO A 67 6.19 16.76 6.75
CA PRO A 67 6.01 18.20 6.52
C PRO A 67 4.83 18.55 5.61
N LEU A 68 4.66 17.78 4.53
CA LEU A 68 3.65 18.02 3.50
C LEU A 68 2.67 16.84 3.37
N GLN A 69 1.58 17.08 2.67
CA GLN A 69 0.61 16.07 2.24
C GLN A 69 -0.02 16.49 0.92
N TYR A 70 -0.80 15.59 0.30
CA TYR A 70 -1.62 15.96 -0.84
C TYR A 70 -2.97 16.52 -0.39
N HIS A 71 -3.45 17.58 -1.05
CA HIS A 71 -4.78 18.11 -0.82
C HIS A 71 -5.84 17.04 -1.08
N TYR A 72 -6.72 16.77 -0.10
CA TYR A 72 -7.65 15.65 -0.16
C TYR A 72 -8.61 15.73 -1.35
N LEU A 73 -9.18 16.91 -1.62
CA LEU A 73 -10.26 17.09 -2.60
C LEU A 73 -9.80 17.56 -3.98
N LYS A 74 -8.68 18.30 -4.10
CA LYS A 74 -8.27 18.93 -5.38
C LYS A 74 -7.53 18.00 -6.33
N ARG A 75 -7.81 18.16 -7.64
CA ARG A 75 -7.11 17.57 -8.78
C ARG A 75 -6.73 18.66 -9.78
N PRO A 76 -5.58 18.56 -10.49
CA PRO A 76 -4.52 17.56 -10.31
C PRO A 76 -3.96 17.58 -8.89
N TYR A 77 -3.24 16.52 -8.49
CA TYR A 77 -2.70 16.38 -7.14
C TYR A 77 -1.79 17.55 -6.75
N GLN A 78 -2.08 18.19 -5.63
CA GLN A 78 -1.37 19.35 -5.12
C GLN A 78 -0.80 19.07 -3.73
N LEU A 79 0.48 19.36 -3.53
CA LEU A 79 1.07 19.37 -2.20
C LEU A 79 0.57 20.56 -1.40
N VAL A 80 0.27 20.31 -0.14
CA VAL A 80 -0.10 21.32 0.86
C VAL A 80 0.63 21.03 2.18
N PRO A 81 0.81 22.04 3.05
CA PRO A 81 1.38 21.83 4.37
C PRO A 81 0.55 20.84 5.20
N LEU A 82 1.24 19.92 5.92
CA LEU A 82 0.65 19.09 6.98
C LEU A 82 1.26 19.48 8.32
N ALA A 83 2.46 19.03 8.64
CA ALA A 83 3.19 19.45 9.81
C ALA A 83 3.91 20.78 9.59
N ALA A 84 4.27 21.12 8.36
CA ALA A 84 4.79 22.45 8.04
C ALA A 84 3.71 23.52 8.19
N SER A 85 4.10 24.72 8.61
CA SER A 85 3.22 25.89 8.71
C SER A 85 2.90 26.51 7.34
N GLU A 86 3.81 26.34 6.38
CA GLU A 86 3.76 26.84 5.01
C GLU A 86 4.54 25.90 4.07
N MET A 87 4.43 26.10 2.76
CA MET A 87 5.26 25.37 1.81
C MET A 87 6.74 25.71 2.03
N PRO A 88 7.66 24.72 1.99
CA PRO A 88 9.09 24.95 2.17
C PRO A 88 9.63 25.99 1.17
N SER A 89 10.41 26.96 1.65
CA SER A 89 11.13 27.87 0.78
C SER A 89 12.38 27.19 0.22
N VAL A 90 12.68 27.44 -1.07
CA VAL A 90 13.83 26.84 -1.76
C VAL A 90 14.78 27.94 -2.23
N ARG A 91 16.07 27.83 -1.90
CA ARG A 91 17.14 28.70 -2.35
C ARG A 91 18.15 27.90 -3.14
N TYR A 92 18.57 28.41 -4.29
CA TYR A 92 19.59 27.81 -5.13
C TYR A 92 20.96 28.46 -4.90
N LEU A 93 22.00 27.65 -4.87
CA LEU A 93 23.37 28.09 -4.65
C LEU A 93 24.29 27.52 -5.74
N ASP A 94 25.34 28.31 -6.07
CA ASP A 94 26.44 27.83 -6.90
C ASP A 94 27.45 26.96 -6.10
N LYS A 95 28.50 26.50 -6.77
CA LYS A 95 29.58 25.68 -6.15
C LYS A 95 30.30 26.39 -5.00
N ASP A 96 30.33 27.74 -5.02
CA ASP A 96 30.95 28.57 -3.99
C ASP A 96 29.95 28.96 -2.89
N LYS A 97 28.75 28.33 -2.88
CA LYS A 97 27.62 28.59 -1.98
C LYS A 97 27.04 30.01 -2.08
N ARG A 98 27.20 30.70 -3.22
CA ARG A 98 26.60 32.01 -3.47
C ARG A 98 25.17 31.84 -3.96
N PRO A 99 24.21 32.68 -3.52
CA PRO A 99 22.83 32.63 -3.97
C PRO A 99 22.68 32.82 -5.47
N LEU A 100 21.79 32.04 -6.08
CA LEU A 100 21.43 32.14 -7.49
C LEU A 100 19.95 32.52 -7.63
N PRO A 101 19.59 33.25 -8.72
CA PRO A 101 18.18 33.53 -9.03
C PRO A 101 17.38 32.25 -9.28
N ALA A 102 16.06 32.25 -8.97
CA ALA A 102 15.17 31.11 -9.21
C ALA A 102 15.09 30.69 -10.69
N THR A 103 15.34 31.62 -11.61
CA THR A 103 15.29 31.41 -13.08
C THR A 103 16.59 30.90 -13.67
N VAL A 104 17.61 30.61 -12.86
CA VAL A 104 18.92 30.13 -13.33
C VAL A 104 18.80 28.76 -14.00
N ALA A 105 19.63 28.52 -15.02
CA ALA A 105 19.69 27.20 -15.67
C ALA A 105 20.10 26.11 -14.66
N PRO A 106 19.40 24.94 -14.63
CA PRO A 106 19.62 23.87 -13.65
C PRO A 106 21.09 23.44 -13.50
N GLN A 107 21.85 23.44 -14.58
CA GLN A 107 23.27 23.04 -14.63
C GLN A 107 24.19 23.97 -13.82
N ARG A 108 23.76 25.16 -13.49
CA ARG A 108 24.50 26.11 -12.66
C ARG A 108 24.22 25.97 -11.18
N ILE A 109 23.17 25.22 -10.81
CA ILE A 109 22.78 24.99 -9.43
C ILE A 109 23.63 23.86 -8.89
N ALA A 110 24.51 24.18 -7.93
CA ALA A 110 25.28 23.16 -7.22
C ALA A 110 24.52 22.62 -6.02
N TYR A 111 23.73 23.47 -5.36
CA TYR A 111 22.96 23.09 -4.19
C TYR A 111 21.57 23.74 -4.20
N SER A 112 20.58 23.01 -3.69
CA SER A 112 19.26 23.52 -3.34
C SER A 112 19.07 23.40 -1.82
N VAL A 113 18.70 24.50 -1.15
CA VAL A 113 18.47 24.54 0.29
C VAL A 113 16.98 24.71 0.54
N TYR A 114 16.36 23.69 1.10
CA TYR A 114 14.97 23.66 1.53
C TYR A 114 14.90 24.09 3.00
N GLU A 115 14.20 25.18 3.30
CA GLU A 115 13.90 25.59 4.65
C GLU A 115 12.47 25.22 4.99
N VAL A 116 12.30 24.41 6.03
CA VAL A 116 11.02 23.89 6.50
C VAL A 116 10.72 24.50 7.86
N ARG A 117 9.55 25.14 7.97
CA ARG A 117 9.01 25.65 9.24
C ARG A 117 7.85 24.78 9.65
N ILE A 118 7.92 24.19 10.83
CA ILE A 118 6.84 23.35 11.37
C ILE A 118 5.87 24.18 12.21
N LYS A 119 4.63 23.71 12.29
CA LYS A 119 3.60 24.28 13.18
C LYS A 119 4.09 24.21 14.64
N PRO A 120 3.91 25.25 15.43
CA PRO A 120 4.24 25.20 16.85
C PRO A 120 3.24 24.32 17.61
N ASN A 121 3.66 23.83 18.76
CA ASN A 121 2.81 23.10 19.74
C ASN A 121 2.24 21.74 19.27
N MET A 122 2.61 21.22 18.09
CA MET A 122 2.26 19.85 17.72
C MET A 122 2.84 18.88 18.75
N ARG A 123 2.09 17.82 19.08
CA ARG A 123 2.49 16.86 20.12
C ARG A 123 2.49 15.44 19.59
N TYR A 124 3.35 14.63 20.18
CA TYR A 124 3.31 13.18 19.97
C TYR A 124 2.11 12.55 20.68
N GLN A 125 1.73 11.38 20.20
CA GLN A 125 0.78 10.49 20.88
C GLN A 125 1.19 10.20 22.32
N PRO A 126 0.27 9.79 23.23
CA PRO A 126 0.64 9.27 24.54
C PRO A 126 1.59 8.08 24.42
N HIS A 127 2.75 8.15 25.11
CA HIS A 127 3.73 7.06 25.06
C HIS A 127 4.56 6.96 26.34
N PRO A 128 4.93 5.73 26.81
CA PRO A 128 5.76 5.55 28.00
C PRO A 128 7.15 6.21 27.92
N ALA A 129 7.73 6.35 26.73
CA ALA A 129 9.05 6.97 26.52
C ALA A 129 9.11 8.45 26.95
N PHE A 130 7.96 9.13 27.05
CA PHE A 130 7.90 10.54 27.48
C PHE A 130 7.76 10.70 29.00
N VAL A 131 7.98 9.63 29.76
CA VAL A 131 7.97 9.61 31.23
C VAL A 131 9.37 9.26 31.72
N ALA A 132 9.97 10.13 32.53
CA ALA A 132 11.37 10.01 32.93
C ALA A 132 11.69 8.70 33.69
N GLU A 133 10.73 8.20 34.46
CA GLU A 133 10.82 6.96 35.23
C GLU A 133 10.97 5.73 34.31
N ASN A 134 10.34 5.77 33.15
CA ASN A 134 10.38 4.67 32.17
C ASN A 134 11.68 4.65 31.32
N MET A 135 12.55 5.64 31.50
CA MET A 135 13.82 5.73 30.73
C MET A 135 15.00 5.02 31.42
N LYS A 136 14.78 4.37 32.54
CA LYS A 136 15.82 3.67 33.34
C LYS A 136 15.30 2.35 33.88
N LEU A 137 14.56 1.60 33.05
CA LEU A 137 13.99 0.31 33.45
C LEU A 137 15.09 -0.76 33.49
N ALA A 138 15.07 -1.57 34.55
CA ALA A 138 15.78 -2.85 34.56
C ALA A 138 14.87 -3.94 33.97
N GLU A 139 15.47 -5.06 33.55
CA GLU A 139 14.68 -6.17 32.96
C GLU A 139 13.61 -6.71 33.90
N VAL A 140 13.84 -6.67 35.23
CA VAL A 140 12.86 -7.07 36.24
C VAL A 140 11.62 -6.15 36.27
N ASP A 141 11.77 -4.89 35.90
CA ASP A 141 10.67 -3.92 35.87
C ASP A 141 9.70 -4.22 34.71
N LEU A 142 10.12 -5.01 33.73
CA LEU A 142 9.32 -5.46 32.59
C LEU A 142 8.58 -6.79 32.87
N ALA A 143 8.64 -7.30 34.10
CA ALA A 143 7.90 -8.49 34.44
C ALA A 143 6.37 -8.24 34.29
N GLY A 144 5.71 -9.03 33.41
CA GLY A 144 4.28 -8.86 33.08
C GLY A 144 3.96 -7.75 32.07
N VAL A 145 4.97 -7.06 31.51
CA VAL A 145 4.77 -6.08 30.43
C VAL A 145 4.87 -6.81 29.08
N HIS A 146 3.79 -6.76 28.29
CA HIS A 146 3.67 -7.38 26.98
C HIS A 146 3.26 -6.39 25.88
N THR A 147 2.61 -5.28 26.28
CA THR A 147 2.12 -4.22 25.40
C THR A 147 2.43 -2.84 26.01
N LEU A 148 2.28 -1.77 25.23
CA LEU A 148 2.45 -0.43 25.76
C LEU A 148 1.39 -0.04 26.79
N SER A 149 0.20 -0.65 26.76
CA SER A 149 -0.86 -0.41 27.75
C SER A 149 -0.57 -0.97 29.13
N ASP A 150 0.42 -1.86 29.26
CA ASP A 150 0.84 -2.40 30.55
C ASP A 150 1.71 -1.42 31.36
N PHE A 151 2.22 -0.36 30.72
CA PHE A 151 2.91 0.72 31.43
C PHE A 151 1.91 1.60 32.19
N LYS A 152 2.17 1.81 33.48
CA LYS A 152 1.28 2.58 34.35
C LYS A 152 1.19 4.07 33.98
N GLN A 153 2.22 4.61 33.38
CA GLN A 153 2.30 6.03 33.06
C GLN A 153 2.73 6.23 31.61
N THR A 154 2.01 7.12 30.94
CA THR A 154 2.34 7.61 29.60
C THR A 154 2.40 9.14 29.61
N GLY A 155 3.24 9.71 28.78
CA GLY A 155 3.40 11.15 28.62
C GLY A 155 3.30 11.57 27.17
N THR A 156 3.52 12.85 26.92
CA THR A 156 3.65 13.43 25.59
C THR A 156 4.64 14.60 25.65
N ARG A 157 5.21 14.95 24.49
CA ARG A 157 5.96 16.21 24.36
C ARG A 157 5.70 16.90 23.01
N VAL A 158 6.11 18.15 22.93
CA VAL A 158 6.03 18.94 21.70
C VAL A 158 7.04 18.41 20.68
N VAL A 159 6.61 18.37 19.41
CA VAL A 159 7.46 18.06 18.25
C VAL A 159 8.37 19.25 17.96
N THR A 160 9.63 18.98 17.69
CA THR A 160 10.64 20.01 17.37
C THR A 160 11.29 19.75 16.01
N ALA A 161 11.93 20.77 15.46
CA ALA A 161 12.73 20.65 14.24
C ALA A 161 13.86 19.62 14.37
N ALA A 162 14.39 19.43 15.58
CA ALA A 162 15.42 18.43 15.86
C ALA A 162 14.93 17.00 15.59
N ASP A 163 13.65 16.72 15.82
CA ASP A 163 13.07 15.38 15.59
C ASP A 163 13.03 15.04 14.09
N TYR A 164 12.79 16.02 13.24
CA TYR A 164 12.87 15.83 11.77
C TYR A 164 14.31 15.60 11.31
N VAL A 165 15.25 16.37 11.85
CA VAL A 165 16.67 16.18 11.56
C VAL A 165 17.15 14.81 12.06
N HIS A 166 16.72 14.38 13.24
CA HIS A 166 16.99 13.05 13.76
C HIS A 166 16.49 11.95 12.82
N GLN A 167 15.26 12.05 12.33
CA GLN A 167 14.72 11.06 11.38
C GLN A 167 15.52 11.03 10.06
N ILE A 168 15.95 12.18 9.53
CA ILE A 168 16.79 12.21 8.31
C ILE A 168 18.11 11.47 8.55
N LYS A 169 18.71 11.63 9.73
CA LYS A 169 19.91 10.90 10.15
C LYS A 169 19.67 9.39 10.26
N ARG A 170 18.46 8.97 10.72
CA ARG A 170 18.07 7.56 10.82
C ARG A 170 17.99 6.85 9.46
N LEU A 171 17.78 7.58 8.35
CA LEU A 171 17.70 6.98 7.01
C LEU A 171 18.96 6.20 6.60
N VAL A 172 20.07 6.43 7.27
CA VAL A 172 21.34 5.69 7.03
C VAL A 172 21.88 5.04 8.29
N HIS A 173 21.00 4.76 9.27
CA HIS A 173 21.40 4.04 10.48
C HIS A 173 21.82 2.61 10.15
N PRO A 174 23.00 2.13 10.57
CA PRO A 174 23.59 0.86 10.10
C PRO A 174 22.81 -0.40 10.51
N GLN A 175 21.91 -0.29 11.50
CA GLN A 175 21.06 -1.40 11.94
C GLN A 175 19.67 -1.38 11.27
N LEU A 176 19.34 -0.35 10.47
CA LEU A 176 18.10 -0.22 9.75
C LEU A 176 18.29 -0.57 8.26
N HIS A 177 17.29 -1.18 7.66
CA HIS A 177 17.27 -1.47 6.23
C HIS A 177 16.39 -0.45 5.50
N THR A 178 16.89 0.76 5.37
CA THR A 178 16.15 1.87 4.76
C THR A 178 16.17 1.75 3.23
N PRO A 179 15.02 1.58 2.57
CA PRO A 179 14.96 1.36 1.12
C PRO A 179 15.38 2.60 0.31
N ILE A 180 15.26 3.79 0.87
CA ILE A 180 15.61 5.06 0.20
C ILE A 180 17.00 5.57 0.54
N ALA A 181 17.79 4.84 1.34
CA ALA A 181 19.13 5.28 1.76
C ALA A 181 20.04 5.61 0.58
N GLY A 182 20.01 4.78 -0.49
CA GLY A 182 20.77 5.00 -1.71
C GLY A 182 20.40 6.30 -2.42
N VAL A 183 19.10 6.48 -2.68
CA VAL A 183 18.57 7.69 -3.35
C VAL A 183 18.86 8.95 -2.53
N MET A 184 18.54 8.95 -1.25
CA MET A 184 18.77 10.11 -0.37
C MET A 184 20.25 10.40 -0.19
N GLY A 185 21.11 9.38 -0.20
CA GLY A 185 22.55 9.53 -0.18
C GLY A 185 23.14 10.24 -1.43
N GLU A 186 22.46 10.18 -2.56
CA GLU A 186 22.85 10.94 -3.74
C GLU A 186 22.47 12.42 -3.64
N TYR A 187 21.34 12.71 -2.99
CA TYR A 187 20.82 14.08 -2.93
C TYR A 187 21.25 14.84 -1.68
N ILE A 188 21.07 14.28 -0.48
CA ILE A 188 21.36 15.03 0.76
C ILE A 188 22.87 15.15 0.96
N VAL A 189 23.33 16.39 1.05
CA VAL A 189 24.77 16.71 1.19
C VAL A 189 25.35 16.05 2.45
N GLY A 190 26.44 15.28 2.26
CA GLY A 190 27.15 14.63 3.36
C GLY A 190 26.47 13.36 3.92
N LEU A 191 25.34 12.89 3.38
CA LEU A 191 24.63 11.73 3.91
C LEU A 191 25.42 10.42 3.70
N LYS A 192 26.15 10.26 2.59
CA LYS A 192 27.03 9.09 2.34
C LYS A 192 28.21 9.05 3.32
N GLU A 193 28.85 10.16 3.57
CA GLU A 193 29.96 10.29 4.52
C GLU A 193 29.47 10.04 5.95
N TYR A 194 28.27 10.54 6.26
CA TYR A 194 27.62 10.31 7.53
C TYR A 194 27.29 8.82 7.74
N ALA A 195 26.78 8.13 6.72
CA ALA A 195 26.55 6.69 6.74
C ALA A 195 27.83 5.90 7.04
N ALA A 196 28.94 6.27 6.39
CA ALA A 196 30.25 5.64 6.64
C ALA A 196 30.73 5.87 8.09
N THR A 197 30.50 7.06 8.65
CA THR A 197 30.81 7.39 10.04
C THR A 197 29.99 6.53 11.01
N LEU A 198 28.68 6.38 10.79
CA LEU A 198 27.81 5.53 11.61
C LEU A 198 28.19 4.06 11.49
N GLN A 199 28.55 3.59 10.28
CA GLN A 199 29.02 2.22 10.07
C GLN A 199 30.33 1.94 10.86
N ALA A 200 31.21 2.92 10.98
CA ALA A 200 32.41 2.77 11.82
C ALA A 200 32.03 2.76 13.31
N ALA A 201 31.09 3.60 13.74
CA ALA A 201 30.61 3.65 15.12
C ALA A 201 29.89 2.36 15.55
N SER A 202 29.19 1.69 14.63
CA SER A 202 28.43 0.45 14.89
C SER A 202 29.31 -0.77 15.27
N LYS A 203 30.62 -0.66 15.10
CA LYS A 203 31.56 -1.71 15.54
C LYS A 203 31.69 -1.79 17.06
N ALA A 204 31.36 -0.71 17.77
CA ALA A 204 31.27 -0.71 19.21
C ALA A 204 29.91 -1.27 19.66
N PRO A 205 29.85 -2.08 20.75
CA PRO A 205 28.58 -2.59 21.25
C PRO A 205 27.75 -1.47 21.91
N GLY A 206 26.44 -1.60 21.84
CA GLY A 206 25.48 -0.73 22.50
C GLY A 206 24.70 0.20 21.58
N PHE A 207 23.95 1.11 22.19
CA PHE A 207 23.12 2.10 21.49
C PHE A 207 23.99 3.12 20.76
N ILE A 208 23.71 3.36 19.49
CA ILE A 208 24.41 4.37 18.68
C ILE A 208 23.65 5.68 18.81
N ASP A 209 24.21 6.63 19.54
CA ASP A 209 23.69 7.99 19.60
C ASP A 209 24.07 8.76 18.32
N ILE A 210 23.21 8.66 17.33
CA ILE A 210 23.45 9.22 15.99
C ILE A 210 23.57 10.74 16.00
N ASP A 211 22.98 11.43 16.98
CA ASP A 211 23.02 12.91 17.07
C ASP A 211 24.37 13.46 17.51
N LYS A 212 25.24 12.63 18.07
CA LYS A 212 26.63 13.01 18.35
C LYS A 212 27.47 13.28 17.11
N TYR A 213 27.03 12.78 15.94
CA TYR A 213 27.75 12.93 14.69
C TYR A 213 27.10 14.02 13.84
N PRO A 214 27.86 14.97 13.28
CA PRO A 214 27.32 16.03 12.44
C PRO A 214 26.99 15.50 11.04
N LEU A 215 25.84 15.93 10.49
CA LEU A 215 25.46 15.73 9.09
C LEU A 215 25.42 17.12 8.43
N SER A 216 26.32 17.38 7.49
CA SER A 216 26.54 18.72 6.93
C SER A 216 25.38 19.24 6.07
N GLY A 217 24.54 18.34 5.55
CA GLY A 217 23.39 18.69 4.70
C GLY A 217 22.11 19.00 5.46
N VAL A 218 22.09 18.88 6.80
CA VAL A 218 20.91 19.24 7.60
C VAL A 218 21.29 20.14 8.75
N GLU A 219 20.42 21.09 9.08
CA GLU A 219 20.66 22.10 10.11
C GLU A 219 19.37 22.34 10.91
N VAL A 220 19.44 22.28 12.24
CA VAL A 220 18.39 22.80 13.14
C VAL A 220 18.64 24.30 13.32
N VAL A 221 17.76 25.14 12.79
CA VAL A 221 17.87 26.60 12.90
C VAL A 221 17.34 27.09 14.25
N ASN A 222 16.19 26.54 14.65
CA ASN A 222 15.55 26.73 15.96
C ASN A 222 14.52 25.61 16.17
N ASP A 223 13.78 25.64 17.27
CA ASP A 223 12.83 24.58 17.64
C ASP A 223 11.74 24.29 16.59
N THR A 224 11.44 25.26 15.71
CA THR A 224 10.39 25.13 14.69
C THR A 224 10.92 25.19 13.24
N THR A 225 12.23 25.34 13.04
CA THR A 225 12.80 25.52 11.69
C THR A 225 14.04 24.67 11.49
N TYR A 226 14.08 23.92 10.41
CA TYR A 226 15.26 23.20 9.96
C TYR A 226 15.50 23.38 8.46
N ARG A 227 16.72 23.08 8.02
CA ARG A 227 17.12 23.13 6.61
C ARG A 227 17.65 21.80 6.14
N ILE A 228 17.35 21.50 4.88
CA ILE A 228 17.92 20.37 4.13
C ILE A 228 18.62 20.93 2.91
N THR A 229 19.89 20.61 2.75
CA THR A 229 20.69 20.97 1.57
C THR A 229 20.88 19.74 0.71
N ILE A 230 20.49 19.83 -0.55
CA ILE A 230 20.66 18.76 -1.53
C ILE A 230 21.57 19.19 -2.66
N HIS A 231 22.21 18.23 -3.33
CA HIS A 231 23.01 18.44 -4.52
C HIS A 231 22.13 18.77 -5.72
N GLY A 232 22.51 19.78 -6.49
CA GLY A 232 21.86 20.17 -7.73
C GLY A 232 20.42 20.69 -7.57
N LYS A 233 19.67 20.61 -8.67
CA LYS A 233 18.21 20.83 -8.70
C LYS A 233 17.51 19.49 -8.77
N TYR A 234 16.63 19.20 -7.83
CA TYR A 234 15.78 18.02 -7.82
C TYR A 234 14.34 18.42 -7.46
N PRO A 235 13.50 18.75 -8.44
CA PRO A 235 12.15 19.26 -8.21
C PRO A 235 11.26 18.30 -7.42
N GLN A 236 11.49 17.00 -7.57
CA GLN A 236 10.72 15.94 -6.91
C GLN A 236 10.99 15.84 -5.40
N PHE A 237 12.03 16.51 -4.88
CA PHE A 237 12.35 16.48 -3.45
C PHE A 237 11.18 16.93 -2.56
N ALA A 238 10.35 17.88 -3.05
CA ALA A 238 9.15 18.30 -2.33
C ALA A 238 8.14 17.16 -2.10
N TYR A 239 8.04 16.20 -3.02
CA TYR A 239 7.17 15.03 -2.85
C TYR A 239 7.67 14.10 -1.73
N TRP A 240 8.99 13.93 -1.60
CA TRP A 240 9.58 13.16 -0.51
C TRP A 240 9.22 13.72 0.85
N LEU A 241 9.08 15.05 0.98
CA LEU A 241 8.64 15.70 2.20
C LEU A 241 7.16 15.42 2.56
N ALA A 242 6.40 14.77 1.70
CA ALA A 242 5.06 14.28 1.99
C ALA A 242 5.02 12.78 2.37
N MET A 243 6.18 12.12 2.46
CA MET A 243 6.29 10.70 2.78
C MET A 243 6.69 10.48 4.24
N PRO A 244 6.26 9.38 4.88
CA PRO A 244 6.59 9.06 6.27
C PRO A 244 8.09 9.04 6.59
N PHE A 245 8.96 8.79 5.61
CA PHE A 245 10.42 8.85 5.77
C PHE A 245 10.93 10.17 6.34
N PHE A 246 10.22 11.26 6.09
CA PHE A 246 10.57 12.61 6.56
C PHE A 246 9.69 13.08 7.73
N SER A 247 9.01 12.16 8.41
CA SER A 247 8.24 12.47 9.64
C SER A 247 9.17 12.64 10.85
N PRO A 248 8.71 13.31 11.91
CA PRO A 248 9.56 13.51 13.09
C PRO A 248 9.69 12.22 13.90
N MET A 249 10.89 11.95 14.39
CA MET A 249 11.19 10.83 15.29
C MET A 249 11.91 11.35 16.55
N PRO A 250 11.34 11.16 17.74
CA PRO A 250 11.97 11.60 18.97
C PRO A 250 13.03 10.59 19.43
N GLN A 251 14.24 11.09 19.74
CA GLN A 251 15.35 10.23 20.17
C GLN A 251 15.02 9.44 21.46
N GLU A 252 14.19 9.98 22.34
CA GLU A 252 13.76 9.31 23.56
C GLU A 252 13.07 7.97 23.27
N VAL A 253 12.33 7.88 22.19
CA VAL A 253 11.63 6.63 21.79
C VAL A 253 12.63 5.56 21.38
N GLU A 254 13.67 5.90 20.63
CA GLU A 254 14.72 4.94 20.31
C GLU A 254 15.46 4.46 21.56
N ARG A 255 15.79 5.36 22.46
CA ARG A 255 16.44 5.03 23.75
C ARG A 255 15.52 4.18 24.63
N PHE A 256 14.22 4.45 24.64
CA PHE A 256 13.24 3.66 25.38
C PHE A 256 13.23 2.22 24.90
N TYR A 257 13.10 2.00 23.59
CA TYR A 257 13.07 0.66 23.01
C TYR A 257 14.43 -0.06 22.99
N ALA A 258 15.53 0.66 23.15
CA ALA A 258 16.87 0.10 23.27
C ALA A 258 17.20 -0.47 24.66
N GLN A 259 16.32 -0.30 25.66
CA GLN A 259 16.54 -0.83 27.00
C GLN A 259 16.51 -2.37 27.00
N ALA A 260 17.24 -2.98 27.96
CA ALA A 260 17.32 -4.43 28.08
C ALA A 260 15.93 -5.07 28.30
N GLY A 261 15.64 -6.18 27.61
CA GLY A 261 14.40 -6.92 27.72
C GLY A 261 13.23 -6.38 26.87
N MET A 262 13.37 -5.22 26.22
CA MET A 262 12.31 -4.66 25.36
C MET A 262 12.14 -5.47 24.09
N LYS A 263 13.24 -5.73 23.37
CA LYS A 263 13.24 -6.45 22.10
C LYS A 263 12.70 -7.87 22.22
N GLU A 264 13.06 -8.57 23.29
CA GLU A 264 12.62 -9.94 23.61
C GLU A 264 11.11 -10.02 23.85
N ARG A 265 10.47 -8.89 24.14
CA ARG A 265 9.02 -8.75 24.36
C ARG A 265 8.29 -8.14 23.15
N ASN A 266 8.97 -7.99 22.01
CA ASN A 266 8.47 -7.28 20.83
C ASN A 266 8.06 -5.82 21.12
N LEU A 267 8.65 -5.20 22.15
CA LEU A 267 8.52 -3.77 22.42
C LEU A 267 9.60 -3.06 21.60
N THR A 268 9.27 -2.72 20.37
CA THR A 268 10.15 -2.08 19.38
C THR A 268 9.37 -1.05 18.59
N LEU A 269 10.08 -0.13 17.94
CA LEU A 269 9.45 0.88 17.07
C LEU A 269 8.73 0.25 15.88
N ASP A 270 9.25 -0.86 15.34
CA ASP A 270 8.62 -1.63 14.27
C ASP A 270 7.28 -2.26 14.68
N TRP A 271 7.10 -2.53 15.96
CA TRP A 271 5.89 -3.16 16.46
C TRP A 271 4.91 -2.15 17.08
N TRP A 272 5.46 -1.12 17.72
CA TRP A 272 4.72 -0.06 18.39
C TRP A 272 5.21 1.31 17.91
N PRO A 273 4.72 1.77 16.74
CA PRO A 273 5.13 3.04 16.16
C PRO A 273 4.71 4.22 17.01
N VAL A 274 5.52 5.30 16.97
CA VAL A 274 5.27 6.53 17.73
C VAL A 274 5.29 7.73 16.80
N GLY A 275 4.16 8.38 16.66
CA GLY A 275 4.01 9.52 15.75
C GLY A 275 3.22 10.69 16.35
N SER A 276 3.13 11.74 15.54
CA SER A 276 2.36 12.95 15.83
C SER A 276 1.10 13.06 14.95
N GLY A 277 0.73 11.97 14.27
CA GLY A 277 -0.41 11.91 13.37
C GLY A 277 -1.77 11.85 14.06
N PRO A 278 -2.85 11.82 13.26
CA PRO A 278 -4.22 11.82 13.77
C PRO A 278 -4.59 10.57 14.58
N TYR A 279 -3.85 9.49 14.41
CA TYR A 279 -4.09 8.23 15.12
C TYR A 279 -2.79 7.66 15.69
N TYR A 280 -2.93 6.75 16.64
CA TYR A 280 -1.86 5.89 17.13
C TYR A 280 -2.36 4.44 17.21
N LEU A 281 -1.44 3.49 17.13
CA LEU A 281 -1.75 2.06 17.20
C LEU A 281 -1.97 1.67 18.67
N SER A 282 -3.22 1.42 19.04
CA SER A 282 -3.63 1.06 20.41
C SER A 282 -3.72 -0.44 20.64
N GLU A 283 -3.92 -1.24 19.58
CA GLU A 283 -3.85 -2.70 19.60
C GLU A 283 -3.07 -3.16 18.37
N ASN A 284 -2.11 -4.06 18.58
CA ASN A 284 -1.32 -4.64 17.49
C ASN A 284 -1.28 -6.17 17.61
N ASP A 285 -2.25 -6.83 17.02
CA ASP A 285 -2.23 -8.26 16.75
C ASP A 285 -2.42 -8.52 15.25
N PRO A 286 -1.33 -8.48 14.46
CA PRO A 286 -1.42 -8.59 13.01
C PRO A 286 -1.84 -10.00 12.52
N ASN A 287 -2.06 -10.95 13.42
CA ASN A 287 -2.66 -12.26 13.09
C ASN A 287 -4.18 -12.26 13.29
N ARG A 288 -4.74 -11.22 13.88
CA ARG A 288 -6.17 -11.10 14.15
C ARG A 288 -6.70 -9.71 13.85
N ARG A 289 -6.20 -8.69 14.54
CA ARG A 289 -6.76 -7.35 14.53
C ARG A 289 -5.71 -6.29 14.90
N MET A 290 -5.72 -5.19 14.19
CA MET A 290 -4.97 -3.98 14.53
C MET A 290 -5.95 -2.82 14.72
N VAL A 291 -5.77 -2.01 15.76
CA VAL A 291 -6.67 -0.90 16.09
C VAL A 291 -5.88 0.39 16.17
N MET A 292 -6.30 1.37 15.37
CA MET A 292 -5.83 2.75 15.49
C MET A 292 -6.87 3.57 16.26
N THR A 293 -6.42 4.30 17.28
CA THR A 293 -7.24 5.19 18.10
C THR A 293 -6.82 6.65 17.85
N LYS A 294 -7.80 7.55 17.86
CA LYS A 294 -7.58 8.99 17.72
C LYS A 294 -6.54 9.49 18.72
N ASN A 295 -5.53 10.20 18.21
CA ASN A 295 -4.54 10.85 19.05
C ASN A 295 -5.19 12.06 19.76
N PRO A 296 -5.28 12.07 21.09
CA PRO A 296 -5.96 13.14 21.83
C PRO A 296 -5.25 14.49 21.72
N TYR A 297 -4.01 14.51 21.24
CA TYR A 297 -3.20 15.72 21.07
C TYR A 297 -3.13 16.21 19.63
N TYR A 298 -3.87 15.56 18.69
CA TYR A 298 -3.94 16.02 17.31
C TYR A 298 -5.06 17.05 17.14
N ASP A 299 -4.66 18.31 16.98
CA ASP A 299 -5.56 19.47 16.83
C ASP A 299 -5.15 20.42 15.69
N SER A 300 -4.14 20.02 14.92
CA SER A 300 -3.45 20.90 13.98
C SER A 300 -4.11 21.02 12.61
N GLU A 301 -5.24 20.34 12.35
CA GLU A 301 -5.84 20.25 11.01
C GLU A 301 -7.37 20.25 11.06
N ALA A 302 -7.97 20.90 10.07
CA ALA A 302 -9.41 20.90 9.84
C ALA A 302 -9.74 20.29 8.48
N TYR A 303 -10.99 19.83 8.32
CA TYR A 303 -11.50 19.35 7.04
C TYR A 303 -11.46 20.46 5.98
N PRO A 304 -11.03 20.19 4.72
CA PRO A 304 -10.90 21.20 3.67
C PRO A 304 -12.19 21.99 3.43
N SER A 305 -12.06 23.31 3.30
CA SER A 305 -13.17 24.21 2.93
C SER A 305 -13.27 24.45 1.42
N GLU A 306 -12.30 23.94 0.66
CA GLU A 306 -12.22 24.07 -0.80
C GLU A 306 -12.08 22.69 -1.46
N GLY A 307 -12.64 22.56 -2.67
CA GLY A 307 -12.54 21.35 -3.49
C GLY A 307 -12.54 21.68 -4.98
N GLU A 308 -12.89 20.70 -5.80
CA GLU A 308 -13.11 20.86 -7.23
C GLU A 308 -14.55 21.38 -7.51
N ALA A 309 -14.76 21.83 -8.74
CA ALA A 309 -16.10 22.15 -9.21
C ALA A 309 -17.01 20.92 -9.07
N GLY A 310 -18.16 21.08 -8.36
CA GLY A 310 -19.09 19.97 -8.10
C GLY A 310 -18.93 19.30 -6.73
N ASP A 311 -17.82 19.48 -6.01
CA ASP A 311 -17.61 18.85 -4.70
C ASP A 311 -18.64 19.28 -3.65
N ALA A 312 -19.07 20.56 -3.70
CA ALA A 312 -20.13 21.05 -2.83
C ALA A 312 -21.46 20.36 -3.09
N GLN A 313 -21.85 20.19 -4.36
CA GLN A 313 -23.06 19.51 -4.78
C GLN A 313 -23.02 18.01 -4.47
N ALA A 314 -21.83 17.40 -4.55
CA ALA A 314 -21.60 16.01 -4.19
C ALA A 314 -21.54 15.76 -2.66
N GLY A 315 -21.63 16.83 -1.85
CA GLY A 315 -21.64 16.73 -0.39
C GLY A 315 -20.25 16.65 0.25
N TYR A 316 -19.14 16.68 -0.52
CA TYR A 316 -17.78 16.58 0.01
C TYR A 316 -17.34 17.76 0.86
N LEU A 317 -18.07 18.91 0.84
CA LEU A 317 -17.80 20.07 1.68
C LEU A 317 -18.75 20.20 2.89
N ALA A 318 -19.58 19.18 3.16
CA ALA A 318 -20.54 19.22 4.28
C ALA A 318 -19.85 19.29 5.66
N ASP A 319 -18.63 18.79 5.77
CA ASP A 319 -17.85 18.79 7.00
C ASP A 319 -16.72 19.85 7.00
N ALA A 320 -16.76 20.83 6.09
CA ALA A 320 -15.76 21.89 5.98
C ALA A 320 -15.51 22.60 7.32
N GLY A 321 -14.22 22.76 7.68
CA GLY A 321 -13.79 23.42 8.90
C GLY A 321 -13.92 22.60 10.19
N LYS A 322 -14.48 21.39 10.17
CA LYS A 322 -14.50 20.51 11.35
C LYS A 322 -13.09 20.02 11.67
N SER A 323 -12.74 19.94 12.95
CA SER A 323 -11.46 19.39 13.42
C SER A 323 -11.33 17.92 13.04
N LEU A 324 -10.14 17.54 12.55
CA LEU A 324 -9.80 16.18 12.18
C LEU A 324 -9.11 15.43 13.36
N PRO A 325 -9.15 14.10 13.41
CA PRO A 325 -9.92 13.21 12.54
C PRO A 325 -11.42 13.16 12.93
N LEU A 326 -12.30 12.82 11.95
CA LEU A 326 -13.74 12.70 12.16
C LEU A 326 -14.15 11.33 12.74
N ILE A 327 -13.27 10.34 12.69
CA ILE A 327 -13.46 8.99 13.21
C ILE A 327 -12.62 8.85 14.47
N ASP A 328 -13.18 8.23 15.54
CA ASP A 328 -12.48 8.06 16.80
C ASP A 328 -11.58 6.82 16.83
N GLN A 329 -11.98 5.77 16.08
CA GLN A 329 -11.23 4.52 16.01
C GLN A 329 -11.33 3.88 14.63
N VAL A 330 -10.26 3.21 14.20
CA VAL A 330 -10.26 2.37 12.99
C VAL A 330 -9.84 0.96 13.39
N VAL A 331 -10.72 0.00 13.15
CA VAL A 331 -10.51 -1.41 13.46
C VAL A 331 -10.23 -2.15 12.15
N PHE A 332 -9.00 -2.65 12.02
CA PHE A 332 -8.56 -3.48 10.91
C PHE A 332 -8.59 -4.94 11.33
N SER A 333 -9.38 -5.76 10.66
CA SER A 333 -9.42 -7.22 10.89
C SER A 333 -8.65 -7.95 9.79
N LEU A 334 -7.93 -9.02 10.15
CA LEU A 334 -7.23 -9.84 9.16
C LEU A 334 -8.23 -10.71 8.40
N GLU A 335 -8.30 -10.52 7.09
CA GLU A 335 -9.10 -11.34 6.18
C GLU A 335 -8.24 -11.93 5.06
N LYS A 336 -7.93 -13.21 5.17
CA LYS A 336 -7.10 -13.92 4.17
C LYS A 336 -7.88 -14.36 2.94
N GLU A 337 -9.20 -14.55 3.08
CA GLU A 337 -10.06 -15.08 2.04
C GLU A 337 -11.12 -14.06 1.61
N THR A 338 -11.37 -13.97 0.30
CA THR A 338 -12.27 -12.96 -0.27
C THR A 338 -13.75 -13.21 0.06
N ILE A 339 -14.19 -14.47 0.14
CA ILE A 339 -15.60 -14.81 0.38
C ILE A 339 -16.06 -14.41 1.79
N PRO A 340 -15.35 -14.75 2.89
CA PRO A 340 -15.71 -14.26 4.23
C PRO A 340 -15.71 -12.73 4.32
N TYR A 341 -14.73 -12.07 3.70
CA TYR A 341 -14.66 -10.60 3.66
C TYR A 341 -15.89 -10.01 2.98
N TRP A 342 -16.25 -10.52 1.80
CA TRP A 342 -17.42 -10.09 1.05
C TRP A 342 -18.73 -10.26 1.83
N ASN A 343 -18.94 -11.43 2.42
CA ASN A 343 -20.14 -11.71 3.21
C ASN A 343 -20.27 -10.80 4.43
N LYS A 344 -19.18 -10.49 5.11
CA LYS A 344 -19.16 -9.54 6.24
C LYS A 344 -19.48 -8.11 5.77
N PHE A 345 -19.00 -7.70 4.60
CA PHE A 345 -19.37 -6.42 3.99
C PHE A 345 -20.88 -6.35 3.72
N LEU A 346 -21.47 -7.37 3.07
CA LEU A 346 -22.91 -7.40 2.80
C LEU A 346 -23.77 -7.38 4.08
N GLN A 347 -23.25 -7.90 5.18
CA GLN A 347 -23.89 -7.84 6.50
C GLN A 347 -23.67 -6.50 7.22
N GLY A 348 -22.90 -5.57 6.65
CA GLY A 348 -22.57 -4.30 7.26
C GLY A 348 -21.52 -4.38 8.35
N TYR A 349 -20.74 -5.47 8.44
CA TYR A 349 -19.65 -5.59 9.40
C TYR A 349 -18.34 -4.96 8.94
N TYR A 350 -18.23 -4.61 7.66
CA TYR A 350 -17.22 -3.71 7.10
C TYR A 350 -17.90 -2.53 6.41
N ASP A 351 -17.35 -1.34 6.58
CA ASP A 351 -17.96 -0.10 6.09
C ASP A 351 -17.69 0.13 4.59
N ALA A 352 -16.59 -0.43 4.07
CA ALA A 352 -16.23 -0.41 2.66
C ALA A 352 -15.60 -1.74 2.24
N SER A 353 -15.61 -2.04 0.93
CA SER A 353 -15.00 -3.25 0.36
C SER A 353 -14.49 -3.02 -1.05
N GLY A 354 -13.40 -3.70 -1.40
CA GLY A 354 -13.07 -3.99 -2.79
C GLY A 354 -14.03 -5.03 -3.37
N ILE A 355 -13.92 -5.27 -4.67
CA ILE A 355 -14.76 -6.25 -5.39
C ILE A 355 -13.87 -7.34 -5.97
N SER A 356 -14.03 -8.59 -5.50
CA SER A 356 -13.37 -9.74 -6.11
C SER A 356 -13.98 -10.06 -7.48
N SER A 357 -13.26 -10.81 -8.31
CA SER A 357 -13.79 -11.24 -9.60
C SER A 357 -15.07 -12.08 -9.46
N ASP A 358 -15.13 -12.93 -8.42
CA ASP A 358 -16.26 -13.82 -8.18
C ASP A 358 -17.53 -13.08 -7.73
N SER A 359 -17.36 -11.90 -7.10
CA SER A 359 -18.47 -11.07 -6.61
C SER A 359 -18.83 -9.93 -7.56
N PHE A 360 -18.15 -9.84 -8.71
CA PHE A 360 -18.29 -8.69 -9.60
C PHE A 360 -19.69 -8.56 -10.17
N ASP A 361 -20.24 -9.62 -10.74
CA ASP A 361 -21.56 -9.62 -11.38
C ASP A 361 -22.71 -9.38 -10.40
N GLN A 362 -22.52 -9.75 -9.11
CA GLN A 362 -23.46 -9.42 -8.05
C GLN A 362 -23.42 -7.92 -7.70
N ALA A 363 -22.24 -7.32 -7.74
CA ALA A 363 -22.01 -5.97 -7.24
C ALA A 363 -22.17 -4.89 -8.29
N VAL A 364 -21.83 -5.16 -9.56
CA VAL A 364 -21.65 -4.17 -10.62
C VAL A 364 -22.44 -4.54 -11.87
N GLN A 365 -23.12 -3.55 -12.43
CA GLN A 365 -23.69 -3.56 -13.76
C GLN A 365 -22.88 -2.64 -14.66
N VAL A 366 -22.52 -3.11 -15.84
CA VAL A 366 -21.82 -2.30 -16.84
C VAL A 366 -22.80 -1.97 -17.96
N SER A 367 -22.99 -0.70 -18.25
CA SER A 367 -23.86 -0.22 -19.34
C SER A 367 -23.25 -0.54 -20.71
N VAL A 368 -24.05 -0.43 -21.76
CA VAL A 368 -23.59 -0.57 -23.16
C VAL A 368 -22.52 0.47 -23.50
N SER A 369 -22.51 1.63 -22.85
CA SER A 369 -21.47 2.66 -22.98
C SER A 369 -20.18 2.34 -22.22
N GLY A 370 -20.13 1.23 -21.44
CA GLY A 370 -18.98 0.84 -20.64
C GLY A 370 -18.90 1.52 -19.27
N GLU A 371 -19.93 2.27 -18.87
CA GLU A 371 -20.01 2.87 -17.54
C GLU A 371 -20.42 1.85 -16.49
N ALA A 372 -19.65 1.78 -15.41
CA ALA A 372 -19.94 0.90 -14.29
C ALA A 372 -20.84 1.60 -13.24
N ALA A 373 -21.85 0.89 -12.80
CA ALA A 373 -22.72 1.31 -11.69
C ALA A 373 -22.96 0.13 -10.75
N VAL A 374 -23.39 0.39 -9.53
CA VAL A 374 -23.79 -0.69 -8.61
C VAL A 374 -25.04 -1.39 -9.14
N SER A 375 -25.16 -2.69 -8.87
CA SER A 375 -26.36 -3.47 -9.17
C SER A 375 -27.59 -2.93 -8.43
N ASP A 376 -28.79 -3.27 -8.91
CA ASP A 376 -30.02 -2.82 -8.28
C ASP A 376 -30.18 -3.37 -6.84
N GLU A 377 -29.68 -4.56 -6.59
CA GLU A 377 -29.62 -5.15 -5.24
C GLU A 377 -28.78 -4.29 -4.28
N MET A 378 -27.59 -3.86 -4.72
CA MET A 378 -26.71 -2.99 -3.93
C MET A 378 -27.30 -1.58 -3.72
N LYS A 379 -28.01 -1.04 -4.73
CA LYS A 379 -28.73 0.26 -4.58
C LYS A 379 -29.78 0.22 -3.49
N VAL A 380 -30.56 -0.86 -3.42
CA VAL A 380 -31.58 -1.06 -2.39
C VAL A 380 -30.96 -1.06 -0.98
N GLN A 381 -29.74 -1.57 -0.85
CA GLN A 381 -28.99 -1.55 0.41
C GLN A 381 -28.30 -0.19 0.69
N GLY A 382 -28.43 0.78 -0.21
CA GLY A 382 -27.77 2.09 -0.09
C GLY A 382 -26.26 2.03 -0.34
N ILE A 383 -25.77 0.97 -0.97
CA ILE A 383 -24.35 0.82 -1.33
C ILE A 383 -24.06 1.67 -2.58
N THR A 384 -22.91 2.33 -2.57
CA THR A 384 -22.42 3.14 -3.69
C THR A 384 -21.09 2.61 -4.22
N LEU A 385 -20.79 2.90 -5.48
CA LEU A 385 -19.55 2.51 -6.16
C LEU A 385 -18.70 3.73 -6.46
N ASN A 386 -17.46 3.73 -6.00
CA ASN A 386 -16.43 4.66 -6.42
C ASN A 386 -15.48 3.98 -7.39
N THR A 387 -15.23 4.59 -8.54
CA THR A 387 -14.28 4.10 -9.54
C THR A 387 -13.16 5.12 -9.77
N SER A 388 -11.94 4.62 -9.97
CA SER A 388 -10.80 5.44 -10.34
C SER A 388 -9.78 4.62 -11.13
N VAL A 389 -8.99 5.28 -11.98
CA VAL A 389 -7.81 4.65 -12.58
C VAL A 389 -6.67 4.80 -11.58
N ALA A 390 -6.07 3.69 -11.19
CA ALA A 390 -4.94 3.71 -10.27
C ALA A 390 -3.69 4.28 -10.96
N THR A 391 -2.94 5.12 -10.27
CA THR A 391 -1.58 5.51 -10.67
C THR A 391 -0.59 4.40 -10.31
N SER A 392 -0.88 3.20 -10.82
CA SER A 392 -0.15 1.98 -10.49
C SER A 392 0.18 1.20 -11.75
N THR A 393 1.23 0.40 -11.70
CA THR A 393 1.59 -0.53 -12.77
C THR A 393 1.81 -1.93 -12.19
N MET A 394 1.18 -2.93 -12.80
CA MET A 394 1.39 -4.34 -12.50
C MET A 394 2.26 -4.95 -13.60
N TYR A 395 3.28 -5.70 -13.22
CA TYR A 395 4.24 -6.25 -14.18
C TYR A 395 4.82 -7.59 -13.71
N THR A 396 5.44 -8.30 -14.65
CA THR A 396 6.29 -9.45 -14.32
C THR A 396 7.73 -9.09 -14.70
N GLY A 397 8.61 -8.99 -13.71
CA GLY A 397 10.01 -8.62 -13.90
C GLY A 397 10.89 -9.81 -14.22
N PHE A 398 11.94 -9.59 -15.03
CA PHE A 398 13.04 -10.51 -15.24
C PHE A 398 14.23 -10.07 -14.39
N ASN A 399 14.82 -11.00 -13.65
CA ASN A 399 16.05 -10.71 -12.90
C ASN A 399 17.24 -10.65 -13.85
N TRP A 400 17.85 -9.48 -13.98
CA TRP A 400 18.98 -9.23 -14.88
C TRP A 400 20.26 -10.00 -14.50
N LEU A 401 20.33 -10.49 -13.25
CA LEU A 401 21.43 -11.29 -12.75
C LEU A 401 21.31 -12.79 -13.09
N ASP A 402 20.12 -13.21 -13.58
CA ASP A 402 19.88 -14.59 -13.96
C ASP A 402 20.59 -14.94 -15.29
N PRO A 403 21.25 -16.10 -15.40
CA PRO A 403 22.03 -16.47 -16.59
C PRO A 403 21.16 -16.82 -17.82
N VAL A 404 19.86 -17.11 -17.64
CA VAL A 404 18.95 -17.54 -18.71
C VAL A 404 18.15 -16.35 -19.25
N VAL A 405 17.44 -15.65 -18.37
CA VAL A 405 16.54 -14.54 -18.75
C VAL A 405 17.19 -13.17 -18.62
N GLY A 406 18.32 -13.05 -17.91
CA GLY A 406 18.95 -11.78 -17.59
C GLY A 406 19.95 -11.29 -18.63
N GLY A 407 20.49 -10.09 -18.38
CA GLY A 407 21.53 -9.44 -19.18
C GLY A 407 21.08 -8.88 -20.52
N ASN A 408 22.05 -8.30 -21.24
CA ASN A 408 21.83 -7.53 -22.48
C ASN A 408 22.09 -8.35 -23.75
N SER A 409 22.30 -9.66 -23.67
CA SER A 409 22.54 -10.49 -24.83
C SER A 409 21.34 -10.54 -25.76
N GLU A 410 21.57 -10.65 -27.07
CA GLU A 410 20.52 -10.81 -28.06
C GLU A 410 19.64 -12.05 -27.78
N ARG A 411 20.28 -13.14 -27.35
CA ARG A 411 19.59 -14.38 -26.93
C ARG A 411 18.58 -14.12 -25.82
N ALA A 412 19.01 -13.49 -24.71
CA ALA A 412 18.12 -13.20 -23.57
C ALA A 412 17.01 -12.20 -23.95
N THR A 413 17.33 -11.19 -24.76
CA THR A 413 16.35 -10.20 -25.26
C THR A 413 15.27 -10.86 -26.11
N LYS A 414 15.64 -11.77 -27.04
CA LYS A 414 14.68 -12.53 -27.86
C LYS A 414 13.83 -13.44 -27.00
N LEU A 415 14.41 -14.13 -26.01
CA LEU A 415 13.67 -14.96 -25.05
C LEU A 415 12.62 -14.13 -24.29
N ARG A 416 13.00 -13.01 -23.72
CA ARG A 416 12.06 -12.12 -22.98
C ARG A 416 10.93 -11.61 -23.87
N ARG A 417 11.23 -11.20 -25.11
CA ARG A 417 10.22 -10.75 -26.09
C ARG A 417 9.29 -11.89 -26.50
N ALA A 418 9.80 -13.11 -26.70
CA ALA A 418 8.97 -14.28 -26.99
C ALA A 418 7.96 -14.55 -25.89
N ILE A 419 8.43 -14.52 -24.63
CA ILE A 419 7.54 -14.64 -23.46
C ILE A 419 6.54 -13.47 -23.40
N ALA A 420 6.97 -12.23 -23.67
CA ALA A 420 6.11 -11.05 -23.64
C ALA A 420 4.97 -11.12 -24.69
N ILE A 421 5.22 -11.72 -25.86
CA ILE A 421 4.18 -11.94 -26.86
C ILE A 421 3.23 -13.07 -26.44
N ALA A 422 3.76 -14.13 -25.81
CA ALA A 422 2.96 -15.30 -25.42
C ALA A 422 2.00 -15.01 -24.26
N VAL A 423 2.40 -14.17 -23.30
CA VAL A 423 1.57 -13.84 -22.13
C VAL A 423 0.60 -12.72 -22.45
N ASP A 424 -0.68 -13.08 -22.56
CA ASP A 424 -1.76 -12.18 -22.99
C ASP A 424 -2.44 -11.50 -21.80
N PHE A 425 -2.00 -10.30 -21.47
CA PHE A 425 -2.59 -9.52 -20.37
C PHE A 425 -3.96 -8.93 -20.71
N GLU A 426 -4.35 -8.79 -21.97
CA GLU A 426 -5.70 -8.42 -22.38
C GLU A 426 -6.69 -9.53 -21.99
N GLU A 427 -6.31 -10.80 -22.24
CA GLU A 427 -7.07 -11.97 -21.78
C GLU A 427 -7.13 -12.02 -20.24
N PHE A 428 -6.02 -11.75 -19.55
CA PHE A 428 -5.97 -11.68 -18.09
C PHE A 428 -6.94 -10.62 -17.53
N ILE A 429 -6.93 -9.41 -18.08
CA ILE A 429 -7.82 -8.31 -17.67
C ILE A 429 -9.29 -8.72 -17.86
N SER A 430 -9.60 -9.33 -18.98
CA SER A 430 -10.97 -9.80 -19.29
C SER A 430 -11.44 -10.86 -18.29
N ILE A 431 -10.63 -11.91 -18.07
CA ILE A 431 -11.04 -13.08 -17.28
C ILE A 431 -10.97 -12.80 -15.76
N PHE A 432 -9.87 -12.21 -15.28
CA PHE A 432 -9.57 -12.13 -13.85
C PHE A 432 -9.79 -10.76 -13.22
N ALA A 433 -9.86 -9.71 -14.03
CA ALA A 433 -10.14 -8.37 -13.57
C ALA A 433 -11.50 -7.83 -14.05
N ASN A 434 -12.33 -8.63 -14.75
CA ASN A 434 -13.63 -8.22 -15.29
C ASN A 434 -13.54 -6.89 -16.07
N GLY A 435 -12.50 -6.71 -16.88
CA GLY A 435 -12.24 -5.49 -17.64
C GLY A 435 -11.69 -4.31 -16.82
N ARG A 436 -11.40 -4.49 -15.53
CA ARG A 436 -10.86 -3.44 -14.63
C ARG A 436 -9.35 -3.27 -14.80
N GLY A 437 -8.90 -2.97 -15.99
CA GLY A 437 -7.50 -2.73 -16.29
C GLY A 437 -7.29 -2.09 -17.64
N ILE A 438 -6.14 -1.50 -17.84
CA ILE A 438 -5.64 -0.96 -19.11
C ILE A 438 -4.32 -1.68 -19.39
N SER A 439 -4.22 -2.38 -20.52
CA SER A 439 -2.99 -3.09 -20.88
C SER A 439 -1.82 -2.11 -20.96
N ALA A 440 -0.77 -2.40 -20.21
CA ALA A 440 0.37 -1.50 -20.08
C ALA A 440 1.29 -1.60 -21.31
N GLN A 441 1.70 -0.45 -21.82
CA GLN A 441 2.63 -0.32 -22.94
C GLN A 441 3.99 0.23 -22.51
N SER A 442 4.08 0.62 -21.23
CA SER A 442 5.26 1.17 -20.56
C SER A 442 5.06 1.11 -19.04
N PRO A 443 6.08 1.42 -18.23
CA PRO A 443 5.92 1.47 -16.77
C PRO A 443 5.05 2.65 -16.29
N ILE A 444 4.88 3.70 -17.07
CA ILE A 444 4.20 4.94 -16.68
C ILE A 444 2.69 4.77 -16.87
N PRO A 445 1.86 4.88 -15.82
CA PRO A 445 0.41 4.76 -15.92
C PRO A 445 -0.27 6.03 -16.43
N LEU A 446 -1.54 5.88 -16.83
CA LEU A 446 -2.40 6.99 -17.23
C LEU A 446 -2.49 8.05 -16.12
N GLY A 447 -2.48 9.32 -16.51
CA GLY A 447 -2.54 10.47 -15.59
C GLY A 447 -1.18 10.95 -15.07
N ILE A 448 -0.10 10.23 -15.35
CA ILE A 448 1.27 10.65 -15.04
C ILE A 448 1.92 11.24 -16.29
N PHE A 449 2.64 12.37 -16.13
CA PHE A 449 3.41 12.96 -17.21
C PHE A 449 4.34 11.91 -17.84
N GLY A 450 4.47 11.91 -19.17
CA GLY A 450 5.26 10.89 -19.88
C GLY A 450 4.44 9.73 -20.43
N PHE A 451 3.21 9.50 -19.92
CA PHE A 451 2.28 8.54 -20.52
C PHE A 451 1.89 8.98 -21.94
N LYS A 452 1.86 8.03 -22.86
CA LYS A 452 1.41 8.26 -24.24
C LYS A 452 0.38 7.23 -24.66
N GLU A 453 -0.67 7.73 -25.28
CA GLU A 453 -1.68 6.92 -25.95
C GLU A 453 -1.40 6.80 -27.46
N GLY A 454 -2.16 5.93 -28.12
CA GLY A 454 -2.15 5.77 -29.57
C GLY A 454 -0.90 5.08 -30.10
N LYS A 455 -0.69 5.20 -31.41
CA LYS A 455 0.37 4.51 -32.15
C LYS A 455 1.78 4.78 -31.61
N ASP A 456 2.04 6.00 -31.14
CA ASP A 456 3.37 6.39 -30.59
C ASP A 456 3.60 5.87 -29.16
N GLY A 457 2.55 5.43 -28.48
CA GLY A 457 2.60 4.90 -27.11
C GLY A 457 2.79 3.39 -27.02
N ILE A 458 2.55 2.62 -28.12
CA ILE A 458 2.58 1.17 -28.05
C ILE A 458 3.98 0.57 -27.91
N ASN A 459 4.04 -0.60 -27.31
CA ASN A 459 5.21 -1.48 -27.35
C ASN A 459 5.26 -2.26 -28.67
N ARG A 460 5.91 -1.71 -29.69
CA ARG A 460 6.02 -2.28 -31.04
C ARG A 460 6.72 -3.65 -31.10
N TYR A 461 7.40 -4.05 -30.06
CA TYR A 461 8.04 -5.38 -29.99
C TYR A 461 7.06 -6.49 -29.65
N VAL A 462 5.93 -6.13 -29.03
CA VAL A 462 4.85 -7.07 -28.62
C VAL A 462 3.56 -6.85 -29.42
N TYR A 463 3.33 -5.61 -29.88
CA TYR A 463 2.08 -5.22 -30.56
C TYR A 463 2.34 -4.62 -31.93
N ASP A 464 1.37 -4.76 -32.82
CA ASP A 464 1.21 -4.00 -34.05
C ASP A 464 0.04 -3.02 -33.87
N TRP A 465 0.07 -1.90 -34.60
CA TRP A 465 -1.04 -0.94 -34.62
C TRP A 465 -1.97 -1.27 -35.79
N VAL A 466 -3.15 -1.80 -35.50
CA VAL A 466 -4.11 -2.29 -36.51
C VAL A 466 -5.47 -1.67 -36.22
N ASP A 467 -6.11 -1.08 -37.21
CA ASP A 467 -7.48 -0.51 -37.11
C ASP A 467 -7.68 0.47 -35.94
N GLY A 468 -6.66 1.29 -35.67
CA GLY A 468 -6.71 2.30 -34.60
C GLY A 468 -6.48 1.76 -33.19
N ALA A 469 -6.06 0.49 -33.02
CA ALA A 469 -5.82 -0.13 -31.72
C ALA A 469 -4.53 -0.98 -31.69
N PRO A 470 -3.92 -1.19 -30.52
CA PRO A 470 -2.83 -2.13 -30.35
C PRO A 470 -3.35 -3.56 -30.48
N LYS A 471 -2.76 -4.35 -31.36
CA LYS A 471 -3.04 -5.76 -31.54
C LYS A 471 -1.80 -6.59 -31.21
N ARG A 472 -1.90 -7.51 -30.29
CA ARG A 472 -0.80 -8.41 -29.88
C ARG A 472 -0.32 -9.22 -31.08
N LYS A 473 1.00 -9.37 -31.24
CA LYS A 473 1.60 -10.19 -32.31
C LYS A 473 1.20 -11.66 -32.18
N ALA A 474 1.19 -12.35 -33.31
CA ALA A 474 0.83 -13.77 -33.35
C ALA A 474 1.85 -14.64 -32.61
N ILE A 475 1.41 -15.75 -32.03
CA ILE A 475 2.28 -16.75 -31.36
C ILE A 475 3.39 -17.28 -32.27
N ALA A 476 3.17 -17.30 -33.58
CA ALA A 476 4.19 -17.66 -34.55
C ALA A 476 5.46 -16.77 -34.44
N GLU A 477 5.28 -15.46 -34.16
CA GLU A 477 6.40 -14.55 -33.94
C GLU A 477 7.13 -14.84 -32.63
N ALA A 478 6.40 -15.20 -31.57
CA ALA A 478 6.99 -15.62 -30.30
C ALA A 478 7.85 -16.89 -30.51
N ASN A 479 7.32 -17.88 -31.24
CA ASN A 479 8.05 -19.12 -31.56
C ASN A 479 9.28 -18.87 -32.43
N ARG A 480 9.23 -17.94 -33.37
CA ARG A 480 10.38 -17.52 -34.18
C ARG A 480 11.49 -16.94 -33.30
N LEU A 481 11.13 -16.00 -32.44
CA LEU A 481 12.06 -15.35 -31.49
C LEU A 481 12.67 -16.38 -30.52
N LEU A 482 11.85 -17.31 -30.02
CA LEU A 482 12.28 -18.36 -29.09
C LEU A 482 13.28 -19.33 -29.76
N ALA A 483 13.05 -19.69 -31.03
CA ALA A 483 13.97 -20.51 -31.80
C ALA A 483 15.30 -19.78 -32.06
N GLU A 484 15.25 -18.49 -32.41
CA GLU A 484 16.45 -17.65 -32.55
C GLU A 484 17.20 -17.44 -31.24
N ALA A 485 16.50 -17.48 -30.10
CA ALA A 485 17.10 -17.50 -28.76
C ALA A 485 17.76 -18.84 -28.42
N GLY A 486 17.66 -19.85 -29.28
CA GLY A 486 18.25 -21.16 -29.09
C GLY A 486 17.35 -22.16 -28.37
N TYR A 487 16.04 -21.90 -28.31
CA TYR A 487 15.04 -22.76 -27.65
C TYR A 487 13.86 -23.11 -28.59
N PRO A 488 14.10 -23.74 -29.76
CA PRO A 488 13.02 -24.12 -30.66
C PRO A 488 12.02 -25.02 -29.94
N ASN A 489 10.73 -24.64 -29.99
CA ASN A 489 9.63 -25.35 -29.30
C ASN A 489 9.84 -25.51 -27.78
N GLY A 490 10.52 -24.57 -27.11
CA GLY A 490 10.80 -24.62 -25.68
C GLY A 490 11.89 -25.61 -25.25
N VAL A 491 12.72 -26.09 -26.19
CA VAL A 491 13.79 -27.04 -25.93
C VAL A 491 15.14 -26.41 -26.26
N ASP A 492 16.09 -26.48 -25.33
CA ASP A 492 17.45 -25.98 -25.55
C ASP A 492 18.11 -26.76 -26.73
N ALA A 493 18.49 -26.03 -27.77
CA ALA A 493 19.03 -26.61 -28.99
C ALA A 493 20.33 -27.42 -28.78
N LYS A 494 21.12 -27.09 -27.72
CA LYS A 494 22.40 -27.73 -27.41
C LYS A 494 22.22 -28.91 -26.48
N THR A 495 21.53 -28.70 -25.34
CA THR A 495 21.39 -29.73 -24.28
C THR A 495 20.24 -30.68 -24.51
N LYS A 496 19.30 -30.36 -25.41
CA LYS A 496 18.05 -31.10 -25.68
C LYS A 496 17.12 -31.19 -24.45
N GLN A 497 17.35 -30.36 -23.43
CA GLN A 497 16.52 -30.33 -22.26
C GLN A 497 15.38 -29.29 -22.44
N PRO A 498 14.19 -29.53 -21.89
CA PRO A 498 13.13 -28.55 -21.84
C PRO A 498 13.60 -27.27 -21.14
N LEU A 499 13.21 -26.11 -21.67
CA LEU A 499 13.39 -24.82 -20.97
C LEU A 499 12.37 -24.72 -19.85
N VAL A 500 12.87 -24.68 -18.63
CA VAL A 500 12.05 -24.43 -17.43
C VAL A 500 12.33 -23.02 -16.94
N ILE A 501 11.28 -22.23 -16.77
CA ILE A 501 11.33 -20.87 -16.21
C ILE A 501 10.64 -20.88 -14.85
N HIS A 502 11.20 -20.16 -13.89
CA HIS A 502 10.68 -20.05 -12.53
C HIS A 502 10.02 -18.69 -12.32
N LEU A 503 8.76 -18.68 -11.86
CA LEU A 503 8.02 -17.48 -11.51
C LEU A 503 7.74 -17.45 -10.01
N ASP A 504 8.29 -16.47 -9.32
CA ASP A 504 7.96 -16.17 -7.92
C ASP A 504 6.75 -15.23 -7.84
N THR A 505 5.81 -15.55 -6.95
CA THR A 505 4.58 -14.79 -6.75
C THR A 505 4.06 -14.90 -5.34
N THR A 506 3.22 -13.94 -4.93
CA THR A 506 2.47 -13.99 -3.68
C THR A 506 1.08 -14.61 -3.83
N ALA A 507 0.67 -14.92 -5.07
CA ALA A 507 -0.62 -15.57 -5.33
C ALA A 507 -0.61 -16.98 -4.74
N ASN A 508 -1.28 -17.17 -3.63
CA ASN A 508 -1.43 -18.43 -2.91
C ASN A 508 -2.91 -18.69 -2.58
N GLY A 509 -3.21 -19.88 -2.02
CA GLY A 509 -4.58 -20.25 -1.68
C GLY A 509 -5.43 -20.70 -2.88
N VAL A 510 -6.62 -21.22 -2.56
CA VAL A 510 -7.53 -21.85 -3.53
C VAL A 510 -8.05 -20.85 -4.57
N GLY A 511 -8.32 -19.60 -4.14
CA GLY A 511 -8.83 -18.54 -5.00
C GLY A 511 -7.87 -18.11 -6.12
N ASN A 512 -6.57 -18.40 -6.00
CA ASN A 512 -5.58 -18.04 -7.01
C ASN A 512 -5.26 -19.18 -8.00
N LYS A 513 -5.81 -20.37 -7.79
CA LYS A 513 -5.50 -21.55 -8.62
C LYS A 513 -5.72 -21.28 -10.10
N SER A 514 -6.86 -20.74 -10.47
CA SER A 514 -7.21 -20.45 -11.87
C SER A 514 -6.23 -19.47 -12.54
N ARG A 515 -5.76 -18.45 -11.81
CA ARG A 515 -4.73 -17.50 -12.29
C ARG A 515 -3.38 -18.19 -12.51
N LEU A 516 -2.98 -19.06 -11.59
CA LEU A 516 -1.72 -19.81 -11.70
C LEU A 516 -1.77 -20.85 -12.84
N ASP A 517 -2.91 -21.49 -13.07
CA ASP A 517 -3.10 -22.41 -14.19
C ASP A 517 -3.16 -21.63 -15.53
N TRP A 518 -3.76 -20.44 -15.53
CA TRP A 518 -3.77 -19.58 -16.72
C TRP A 518 -2.36 -19.17 -17.12
N ILE A 519 -1.52 -18.70 -16.20
CA ILE A 519 -0.16 -18.25 -16.56
C ILE A 519 0.68 -19.42 -17.08
N ARG A 520 0.54 -20.65 -16.54
CA ARG A 520 1.20 -21.84 -17.10
C ARG A 520 0.79 -22.08 -18.55
N LYS A 521 -0.51 -22.01 -18.85
CA LYS A 521 -1.02 -22.16 -20.22
C LYS A 521 -0.48 -21.10 -21.18
N GLN A 522 -0.17 -19.88 -20.71
CA GLN A 522 0.45 -18.87 -21.57
C GLN A 522 1.86 -19.30 -22.00
N PHE A 523 2.64 -19.88 -21.12
CA PHE A 523 3.97 -20.41 -21.42
C PHE A 523 3.90 -21.68 -22.28
N ASP A 524 2.91 -22.53 -22.07
CA ASP A 524 2.68 -23.73 -22.88
C ASP A 524 2.44 -23.41 -24.37
N LYS A 525 1.88 -22.20 -24.70
CA LYS A 525 1.69 -21.74 -26.09
C LYS A 525 2.99 -21.74 -26.91
N ILE A 526 4.14 -21.60 -26.23
CA ILE A 526 5.48 -21.56 -26.83
C ILE A 526 6.36 -22.75 -26.38
N GLY A 527 5.76 -23.77 -25.76
CA GLY A 527 6.45 -24.98 -25.30
C GLY A 527 7.38 -24.80 -24.10
N VAL A 528 7.35 -23.66 -23.44
CA VAL A 528 8.16 -23.37 -22.25
C VAL A 528 7.46 -23.87 -20.99
N GLN A 529 8.16 -24.62 -20.14
CA GLN A 529 7.63 -25.06 -18.87
C GLN A 529 7.76 -23.95 -17.81
N LEU A 530 6.66 -23.66 -17.10
CA LEU A 530 6.63 -22.67 -16.03
C LEU A 530 6.49 -23.34 -14.67
N ASP A 531 7.53 -23.22 -13.82
CA ASP A 531 7.50 -23.57 -12.40
C ASP A 531 7.09 -22.34 -11.56
N VAL A 532 5.88 -22.37 -11.00
CA VAL A 532 5.35 -21.27 -10.19
C VAL A 532 5.64 -21.52 -8.70
N ARG A 533 6.32 -20.59 -8.07
CA ARG A 533 6.75 -20.60 -6.67
C ARG A 533 6.00 -19.56 -5.88
N SER A 534 4.95 -19.97 -5.17
CA SER A 534 4.12 -19.09 -4.36
C SER A 534 4.62 -19.03 -2.91
N THR A 535 4.72 -17.82 -2.35
CA THR A 535 5.09 -17.59 -0.94
C THR A 535 4.23 -16.46 -0.34
N ASP A 536 4.30 -16.26 0.98
CA ASP A 536 3.77 -15.05 1.60
C ASP A 536 4.56 -13.80 1.16
N TYR A 537 3.93 -12.63 1.30
CA TYR A 537 4.50 -11.38 0.79
C TYR A 537 5.84 -11.00 1.43
N ASN A 538 5.99 -11.18 2.73
CA ASN A 538 7.23 -10.83 3.43
C ASN A 538 8.42 -11.69 2.98
N ARG A 539 8.17 -13.00 2.82
CA ARG A 539 9.16 -13.92 2.29
C ARG A 539 9.49 -13.65 0.81
N PHE A 540 8.48 -13.27 0.04
CA PHE A 540 8.67 -12.84 -1.36
C PHE A 540 9.59 -11.62 -1.43
N GLN A 541 9.37 -10.58 -0.61
CA GLN A 541 10.25 -9.41 -0.54
C GLN A 541 11.70 -9.78 -0.18
N ASP A 542 11.89 -10.72 0.75
CA ASP A 542 13.22 -11.18 1.11
C ASP A 542 13.94 -11.90 -0.06
N LYS A 543 13.21 -12.67 -0.87
CA LYS A 543 13.75 -13.30 -2.10
C LYS A 543 14.17 -12.24 -3.12
N ILE A 544 13.32 -11.25 -3.37
CA ILE A 544 13.61 -10.11 -4.26
C ILE A 544 14.88 -9.37 -3.79
N ARG A 545 14.97 -9.07 -2.49
CA ARG A 545 16.14 -8.37 -1.93
C ARG A 545 17.44 -9.14 -2.11
N ARG A 546 17.43 -10.49 -2.01
CA ARG A 546 18.60 -11.33 -2.21
C ARG A 546 18.89 -11.65 -3.67
N GLY A 547 17.94 -11.37 -4.59
CA GLY A 547 18.04 -11.76 -6.00
C GLY A 547 17.77 -13.24 -6.25
N ASP A 548 17.10 -13.93 -5.33
CA ASP A 548 16.77 -15.37 -5.39
C ASP A 548 15.53 -15.64 -6.26
N THR A 549 15.36 -14.89 -7.34
CA THR A 549 14.25 -15.01 -8.28
C THR A 549 14.78 -15.04 -9.71
N GLN A 550 14.07 -15.72 -10.61
CA GLN A 550 14.34 -15.65 -12.06
C GLN A 550 13.35 -14.71 -12.75
N MET A 551 12.06 -14.96 -12.56
CA MET A 551 10.98 -14.03 -12.85
C MET A 551 10.15 -13.83 -11.58
N TYR A 552 9.47 -12.68 -11.49
CA TYR A 552 8.63 -12.36 -10.35
C TYR A 552 7.48 -11.47 -10.77
N TYR A 553 6.28 -11.75 -10.22
CA TYR A 553 5.10 -10.88 -10.42
C TYR A 553 5.05 -9.84 -9.31
N TYR A 554 5.00 -8.57 -9.68
CA TYR A 554 5.03 -7.45 -8.76
C TYR A 554 4.21 -6.26 -9.27
N GLY A 555 4.06 -5.23 -8.44
CA GLY A 555 3.42 -3.97 -8.78
C GLY A 555 4.12 -2.79 -8.14
N TRP A 556 3.86 -1.61 -8.68
CA TRP A 556 4.30 -0.34 -8.10
C TRP A 556 3.14 0.64 -8.07
N ASN A 557 2.91 1.23 -6.93
CA ASN A 557 1.99 2.35 -6.75
C ASN A 557 2.80 3.64 -6.77
N ALA A 558 2.29 4.70 -7.42
CA ALA A 558 2.99 5.98 -7.41
C ALA A 558 3.07 6.56 -5.99
N ASP A 559 4.28 6.86 -5.54
CA ASP A 559 4.53 7.64 -4.33
C ASP A 559 4.26 9.12 -4.57
N TYR A 560 4.51 9.57 -5.79
CA TYR A 560 4.28 10.92 -6.26
C TYR A 560 3.98 10.94 -7.78
N PRO A 561 3.26 11.95 -8.28
CA PRO A 561 2.76 11.98 -9.65
C PRO A 561 3.83 12.45 -10.65
N ASP A 562 4.96 11.75 -10.73
CA ASP A 562 6.05 12.04 -11.65
C ASP A 562 6.57 10.77 -12.33
N PRO A 563 6.95 10.80 -13.63
CA PRO A 563 7.50 9.64 -14.35
C PRO A 563 8.77 9.08 -13.72
N GLU A 564 9.55 9.90 -13.03
CA GLU A 564 10.75 9.48 -12.31
C GLU A 564 10.44 8.35 -11.34
N ASN A 565 9.27 8.36 -10.66
CA ASN A 565 8.85 7.35 -9.71
C ASN A 565 8.54 5.96 -10.32
N PHE A 566 8.48 5.86 -11.62
CA PHE A 566 8.34 4.59 -12.34
C PHE A 566 9.63 4.18 -13.04
N LEU A 567 10.36 5.15 -13.57
CA LEU A 567 11.59 4.89 -14.32
C LEU A 567 12.78 4.54 -13.42
N PHE A 568 12.79 5.03 -12.17
CA PHE A 568 13.85 4.68 -11.20
C PHE A 568 13.86 3.19 -10.83
N LEU A 569 12.73 2.49 -10.97
CA LEU A 569 12.62 1.04 -10.79
C LEU A 569 13.44 0.23 -11.80
N LEU A 570 13.97 0.90 -12.83
CA LEU A 570 14.80 0.31 -13.88
C LEU A 570 16.15 1.02 -14.01
N HIS A 571 16.44 2.00 -13.13
CA HIS A 571 17.71 2.71 -13.09
C HIS A 571 18.80 1.83 -12.48
N GLY A 572 19.90 1.62 -13.18
CA GLY A 572 20.96 0.70 -12.79
C GLY A 572 21.55 0.96 -11.39
N PRO A 573 21.88 2.24 -11.03
CA PRO A 573 22.32 2.60 -9.68
C PRO A 573 21.34 2.30 -8.55
N GLN A 574 20.06 2.00 -8.85
CA GLN A 574 19.04 1.58 -7.90
C GLN A 574 18.84 0.06 -7.83
N GLY A 575 19.81 -0.74 -8.32
CA GLY A 575 19.77 -2.19 -8.31
C GLY A 575 19.54 -2.76 -6.92
N LYS A 576 18.52 -3.63 -6.77
CA LYS A 576 18.06 -4.13 -5.46
C LYS A 576 19.14 -4.89 -4.71
N VAL A 577 19.85 -5.78 -5.41
CA VAL A 577 20.81 -6.70 -4.76
C VAL A 577 22.10 -6.01 -4.36
N LYS A 578 22.67 -5.19 -5.23
CA LYS A 578 23.98 -4.56 -4.98
C LYS A 578 23.91 -3.24 -4.25
N GLN A 579 22.89 -2.43 -4.56
CA GLN A 579 22.77 -1.06 -4.07
C GLN A 579 21.67 -0.90 -3.01
N GLY A 580 20.79 -1.90 -2.83
CA GLY A 580 19.67 -1.85 -1.88
C GLY A 580 18.54 -0.92 -2.32
N GLY A 581 18.53 -0.49 -3.59
CA GLY A 581 17.48 0.36 -4.16
C GLY A 581 16.22 -0.42 -4.57
N GLU A 582 15.34 0.20 -5.38
CA GLU A 582 14.04 -0.38 -5.76
C GLU A 582 14.01 -1.02 -7.17
N ASN A 583 15.11 -1.05 -7.89
CA ASN A 583 15.23 -1.79 -9.14
C ASN A 583 15.32 -3.32 -8.87
N ALA A 584 14.18 -3.93 -8.64
CA ALA A 584 14.06 -5.36 -8.35
C ALA A 584 14.52 -6.27 -9.50
N SER A 585 14.47 -5.77 -10.74
CA SER A 585 15.01 -6.45 -11.92
C SER A 585 16.53 -6.44 -11.96
N ASN A 586 17.20 -5.61 -11.17
CA ASN A 586 18.63 -5.34 -11.29
C ASN A 586 19.05 -4.98 -12.73
N TYR A 587 18.10 -4.39 -13.50
CA TYR A 587 18.32 -3.95 -14.87
C TYR A 587 19.44 -2.92 -14.91
N ASN A 588 20.31 -3.04 -15.91
CA ASN A 588 21.46 -2.15 -16.07
C ASN A 588 21.68 -1.89 -17.55
N ASN A 589 21.44 -0.64 -17.95
CA ASN A 589 21.72 -0.15 -19.30
C ASN A 589 22.23 1.29 -19.23
N PRO A 590 23.52 1.54 -19.53
CA PRO A 590 24.12 2.88 -19.40
C PRO A 590 23.45 3.97 -20.27
N GLU A 591 22.85 3.61 -21.41
CA GLU A 591 22.12 4.56 -22.27
C GLU A 591 20.82 5.01 -21.59
N PHE A 592 20.06 4.05 -21.01
CA PHE A 592 18.88 4.34 -20.23
C PHE A 592 19.23 5.18 -19.00
N ASP A 593 20.27 4.79 -18.26
CA ASP A 593 20.69 5.47 -17.04
C ASP A 593 21.06 6.94 -17.34
N ARG A 594 21.76 7.20 -18.44
CA ARG A 594 22.08 8.56 -18.87
C ARG A 594 20.83 9.40 -19.17
N LEU A 595 19.83 8.83 -19.84
CA LEU A 595 18.57 9.53 -20.14
C LEU A 595 17.76 9.79 -18.86
N PHE A 596 17.74 8.81 -17.94
CA PHE A 596 17.11 8.96 -16.62
C PHE A 596 17.74 10.12 -15.84
N GLU A 597 19.07 10.15 -15.74
CA GLU A 597 19.81 11.22 -15.08
C GLU A 597 19.56 12.62 -15.67
N GLN A 598 19.33 12.71 -16.99
CA GLN A 598 18.96 13.97 -17.64
C GLN A 598 17.54 14.40 -17.27
N MET A 599 16.55 13.48 -17.34
CA MET A 599 15.15 13.85 -17.18
C MET A 599 14.74 14.13 -15.74
N LYS A 600 15.38 13.48 -14.75
CA LYS A 600 15.02 13.60 -13.32
C LYS A 600 15.17 15.01 -12.77
N ASN A 601 16.04 15.83 -13.34
CA ASN A 601 16.33 17.20 -12.90
C ASN A 601 15.56 18.28 -13.68
N MET A 602 14.65 17.85 -14.59
CA MET A 602 13.89 18.76 -15.45
C MET A 602 12.46 18.95 -14.94
N ASP A 603 11.97 20.17 -15.06
CA ASP A 603 10.54 20.45 -14.94
C ASP A 603 9.78 19.88 -16.16
N ASN A 604 8.48 19.60 -16.02
CA ASN A 604 7.64 19.08 -17.10
C ASN A 604 7.66 20.04 -18.31
N SER A 605 8.07 19.52 -19.44
CA SER A 605 8.26 20.28 -20.69
C SER A 605 8.27 19.34 -21.90
N PRO A 606 8.08 19.84 -23.13
CA PRO A 606 8.28 19.05 -24.35
C PRO A 606 9.67 18.42 -24.45
N ALA A 607 10.70 19.11 -23.96
CA ALA A 607 12.08 18.61 -23.97
C ALA A 607 12.22 17.41 -23.02
N ARG A 608 11.65 17.48 -21.80
CA ARG A 608 11.61 16.36 -20.85
C ARG A 608 10.85 15.17 -21.45
N GLN A 609 9.71 15.43 -22.09
CA GLN A 609 8.91 14.39 -22.76
C GLN A 609 9.70 13.65 -23.85
N ALA A 610 10.50 14.38 -24.62
CA ALA A 610 11.33 13.77 -25.68
C ALA A 610 12.39 12.82 -25.10
N ILE A 611 13.01 13.17 -23.98
CA ILE A 611 13.97 12.31 -23.27
C ILE A 611 13.27 11.07 -22.70
N ILE A 612 12.11 11.24 -22.08
CA ILE A 612 11.29 10.12 -21.56
C ILE A 612 10.93 9.15 -22.69
N ASN A 613 10.54 9.67 -23.86
CA ASN A 613 10.20 8.80 -25.00
C ASN A 613 11.40 7.96 -25.46
N GLN A 614 12.62 8.52 -25.48
CA GLN A 614 13.84 7.77 -25.80
C GLN A 614 14.12 6.70 -24.75
N ALA A 615 13.98 7.01 -23.46
CA ALA A 615 14.14 6.05 -22.36
C ALA A 615 13.13 4.91 -22.46
N LEU A 616 11.86 5.21 -22.71
CA LEU A 616 10.80 4.19 -22.89
C LEU A 616 11.07 3.28 -24.10
N GLU A 617 11.62 3.81 -25.19
CA GLU A 617 11.98 2.99 -26.36
C GLU A 617 13.09 1.98 -26.03
N ILE A 618 14.09 2.37 -25.24
CA ILE A 618 15.13 1.45 -24.75
C ILE A 618 14.48 0.33 -23.90
N LEU A 619 13.60 0.68 -22.97
CA LEU A 619 12.93 -0.28 -22.13
C LEU A 619 12.05 -1.27 -22.92
N ARG A 620 11.33 -0.78 -23.93
CA ARG A 620 10.54 -1.64 -24.83
C ARG A 620 11.44 -2.58 -25.62
N ARG A 621 12.57 -2.07 -26.13
CA ARG A 621 13.57 -2.85 -26.86
C ARG A 621 14.17 -3.95 -25.99
N ASP A 622 14.60 -3.63 -24.79
CA ASP A 622 15.33 -4.56 -23.89
C ASP A 622 14.40 -5.50 -23.15
N SER A 623 13.12 -5.13 -23.00
CA SER A 623 12.05 -5.91 -22.34
C SER A 623 12.44 -6.40 -20.93
N PRO A 624 12.83 -5.51 -19.99
CA PRO A 624 13.15 -5.91 -18.63
C PRO A 624 11.94 -6.41 -17.85
N TRP A 625 10.74 -6.03 -18.29
CA TRP A 625 9.47 -6.48 -17.76
C TRP A 625 8.55 -7.01 -18.88
N LEU A 626 7.70 -7.94 -18.52
CA LEU A 626 6.42 -8.11 -19.17
C LEU A 626 5.53 -6.98 -18.66
N TRP A 627 5.19 -6.03 -19.50
CA TRP A 627 4.25 -4.97 -19.17
C TRP A 627 2.88 -5.61 -18.96
N GLY A 628 2.35 -5.54 -17.74
CA GLY A 628 1.08 -6.13 -17.37
C GLY A 628 -0.06 -5.17 -17.66
N TYR A 629 -0.55 -4.52 -16.63
CA TYR A 629 -1.67 -3.58 -16.76
C TYR A 629 -1.63 -2.48 -15.70
N HIS A 630 -2.35 -1.41 -15.99
CA HIS A 630 -2.68 -0.34 -15.04
C HIS A 630 -4.07 -0.61 -14.48
N PRO A 631 -4.24 -0.89 -13.19
CA PRO A 631 -5.52 -1.29 -12.62
C PRO A 631 -6.53 -0.14 -12.55
N LYS A 632 -7.81 -0.47 -12.71
CA LYS A 632 -8.94 0.37 -12.33
C LYS A 632 -9.44 -0.09 -10.97
N GLN A 633 -9.49 0.79 -10.01
CA GLN A 633 -9.99 0.51 -8.66
C GLN A 633 -11.51 0.73 -8.62
N TYR A 634 -12.20 -0.24 -8.05
CA TYR A 634 -13.63 -0.21 -7.77
C TYR A 634 -13.80 -0.46 -6.28
N VAL A 635 -14.35 0.51 -5.57
CA VAL A 635 -14.58 0.45 -4.13
C VAL A 635 -16.07 0.65 -3.84
N LEU A 636 -16.66 -0.32 -3.18
CA LEU A 636 -18.01 -0.24 -2.65
C LEU A 636 -17.98 0.34 -1.24
N GLN A 637 -18.97 1.15 -0.92
CA GLN A 637 -19.16 1.70 0.41
C GLN A 637 -20.64 1.73 0.78
N HIS A 638 -20.92 1.54 2.05
CA HIS A 638 -22.26 1.71 2.58
C HIS A 638 -22.65 3.18 2.68
N GLY A 639 -23.94 3.48 2.59
CA GLY A 639 -24.46 4.85 2.59
C GLY A 639 -24.25 5.64 3.89
N TRP A 640 -23.90 4.97 5.00
CA TRP A 640 -23.55 5.63 6.26
C TRP A 640 -22.09 6.10 6.32
N LEU A 641 -21.27 5.77 5.31
CA LEU A 641 -19.87 6.21 5.21
C LEU A 641 -19.77 7.39 4.25
N HIS A 642 -19.31 8.52 4.76
CA HIS A 642 -19.30 9.79 4.05
C HIS A 642 -17.89 10.30 3.77
N ASN A 643 -17.79 11.31 2.88
CA ASN A 643 -16.55 12.01 2.51
C ASN A 643 -15.52 11.15 1.77
N ILE A 644 -15.91 10.03 1.18
CA ILE A 644 -15.00 9.19 0.41
C ILE A 644 -14.89 9.76 -1.01
N LYS A 645 -13.84 10.53 -1.24
CA LYS A 645 -13.43 10.95 -2.58
C LYS A 645 -12.18 10.17 -2.97
N PRO A 646 -12.17 9.46 -4.13
CA PRO A 646 -10.99 8.73 -4.57
C PRO A 646 -9.77 9.66 -4.65
N ASN A 647 -8.73 9.36 -3.89
CA ASN A 647 -7.45 10.06 -3.91
C ASN A 647 -6.33 9.04 -3.70
N ILE A 648 -5.60 8.75 -4.77
CA ILE A 648 -4.58 7.70 -4.78
C ILE A 648 -3.27 8.20 -4.16
N MET A 649 -3.03 9.52 -4.20
CA MET A 649 -1.83 10.12 -3.61
C MET A 649 -1.96 10.40 -2.11
N ALA A 650 -3.20 10.61 -1.60
CA ALA A 650 -3.42 10.86 -0.18
C ALA A 650 -3.58 9.54 0.58
N ASN A 651 -2.48 9.01 1.11
CA ASN A 651 -2.52 7.79 1.91
C ASN A 651 -3.13 8.01 3.31
N ASN A 652 -3.15 9.24 3.82
CA ASN A 652 -3.70 9.62 5.13
C ASN A 652 -5.20 9.97 5.10
N LYS A 653 -5.98 9.29 4.28
CA LYS A 653 -7.37 9.63 3.94
C LYS A 653 -8.39 9.35 5.04
N LEU A 654 -8.15 8.40 5.95
CA LEU A 654 -9.15 7.96 6.95
C LEU A 654 -9.57 9.08 7.91
N LYS A 655 -8.72 10.05 8.18
CA LYS A 655 -9.05 11.20 9.03
C LYS A 655 -10.19 12.07 8.49
N TYR A 656 -10.41 12.06 7.16
CA TYR A 656 -11.46 12.83 6.49
C TYR A 656 -12.81 12.09 6.44
N TRP A 657 -12.82 10.78 6.60
CA TRP A 657 -14.01 9.98 6.51
C TRP A 657 -14.88 10.15 7.74
N ARG A 658 -16.19 10.03 7.56
CA ARG A 658 -17.17 10.14 8.63
C ARG A 658 -18.16 8.98 8.58
N VAL A 659 -18.37 8.35 9.73
CA VAL A 659 -19.34 7.25 9.91
C VAL A 659 -20.60 7.79 10.59
N ASP A 660 -21.77 7.52 10.01
CA ASP A 660 -23.06 7.64 10.70
C ASP A 660 -23.34 6.32 11.45
N ALA A 661 -22.90 6.27 12.71
CA ALA A 661 -23.01 5.08 13.53
C ALA A 661 -24.48 4.68 13.79
N ALA A 662 -25.39 5.65 13.90
CA ALA A 662 -26.82 5.37 14.13
C ALA A 662 -27.48 4.70 12.91
N GLN A 663 -27.22 5.24 11.70
CA GLN A 663 -27.70 4.64 10.46
C GLN A 663 -27.12 3.23 10.26
N ARG A 664 -25.81 3.06 10.51
CA ARG A 664 -25.15 1.75 10.42
C ARG A 664 -25.83 0.73 11.32
N GLU A 665 -26.01 1.03 12.61
CA GLU A 665 -26.61 0.13 13.57
C GLU A 665 -28.06 -0.23 13.20
N GLN A 666 -28.84 0.76 12.76
CA GLN A 666 -30.21 0.52 12.30
C GLN A 666 -30.24 -0.46 11.12
N LEU A 667 -29.41 -0.27 10.11
CA LEU A 667 -29.40 -1.13 8.91
C LEU A 667 -28.81 -2.50 9.19
N ARG A 668 -27.72 -2.60 9.98
CA ARG A 668 -27.15 -3.87 10.43
C ARG A 668 -28.15 -4.72 11.18
N SER A 669 -28.90 -4.12 12.11
CA SER A 669 -29.91 -4.84 12.88
C SER A 669 -31.07 -5.31 12.02
N GLN A 670 -31.41 -4.57 10.94
CA GLN A 670 -32.43 -5.00 9.98
C GLN A 670 -31.96 -6.17 9.12
N TRP A 671 -30.74 -6.08 8.57
CA TRP A 671 -30.19 -7.08 7.65
C TRP A 671 -29.83 -8.41 8.33
N ASN A 672 -29.42 -8.36 9.59
CA ASN A 672 -28.95 -9.53 10.35
C ASN A 672 -29.99 -10.07 11.33
N ARG A 673 -31.26 -9.67 11.22
CA ARG A 673 -32.34 -10.21 12.06
C ARG A 673 -32.43 -11.72 11.91
N PRO A 674 -32.37 -12.48 13.02
CA PRO A 674 -32.56 -13.91 12.95
C PRO A 674 -33.93 -14.27 12.41
N ALA A 675 -33.99 -15.15 11.40
CA ALA A 675 -35.24 -15.71 10.92
C ALA A 675 -35.66 -16.85 11.83
N TYR A 676 -36.63 -16.63 12.75
CA TYR A 676 -37.09 -17.64 13.69
C TYR A 676 -38.08 -18.65 13.11
N TRP A 677 -38.66 -18.34 11.94
CA TRP A 677 -39.66 -19.22 11.31
C TRP A 677 -39.13 -20.64 11.00
N PRO A 678 -37.85 -20.88 10.60
CA PRO A 678 -37.37 -22.25 10.38
C PRO A 678 -37.30 -23.05 11.67
N LEU A 679 -36.93 -22.40 12.80
CA LEU A 679 -36.94 -23.02 14.11
C LEU A 679 -38.36 -23.38 14.57
N ALA A 680 -39.34 -22.48 14.34
CA ALA A 680 -40.75 -22.72 14.63
C ALA A 680 -41.30 -23.90 13.82
N LEU A 681 -40.98 -23.98 12.50
CA LEU A 681 -41.33 -25.11 11.65
C LEU A 681 -40.69 -26.44 12.13
N GLY A 682 -39.39 -26.38 12.51
CA GLY A 682 -38.70 -27.54 13.10
C GLY A 682 -39.36 -28.02 14.39
N PHE A 683 -39.74 -27.12 15.28
CA PHE A 683 -40.51 -27.43 16.51
C PHE A 683 -41.87 -28.04 16.23
N ILE A 684 -42.61 -27.48 15.26
CA ILE A 684 -43.91 -28.04 14.83
C ILE A 684 -43.73 -29.45 14.28
N ALA A 685 -42.75 -29.67 13.41
CA ALA A 685 -42.47 -30.98 12.82
C ALA A 685 -42.07 -32.01 13.89
N LEU A 686 -41.21 -31.64 14.83
CA LEU A 686 -40.83 -32.50 15.96
C LEU A 686 -42.01 -32.81 16.87
N SER A 687 -42.89 -31.84 17.15
CA SER A 687 -44.08 -31.99 17.94
C SER A 687 -45.08 -32.94 17.26
N LEU A 688 -45.32 -32.79 15.98
CA LEU A 688 -46.17 -33.67 15.17
C LEU A 688 -45.61 -35.09 15.12
N PHE A 689 -44.28 -35.24 14.95
CA PHE A 689 -43.63 -36.54 15.02
C PHE A 689 -43.75 -37.20 16.41
N GLY A 690 -43.58 -36.42 17.47
CA GLY A 690 -43.79 -36.90 18.86
C GLY A 690 -45.23 -37.38 19.13
N VAL A 691 -46.23 -36.62 18.64
CA VAL A 691 -47.66 -37.03 18.75
C VAL A 691 -47.93 -38.27 17.92
N TRP A 692 -47.36 -38.35 16.70
CA TRP A 692 -47.50 -39.54 15.85
C TRP A 692 -46.88 -40.79 16.52
N MET A 693 -45.66 -40.65 17.04
CA MET A 693 -44.95 -41.73 17.70
C MET A 693 -45.67 -42.17 18.99
N TRP A 694 -46.19 -41.23 19.78
CA TRP A 694 -47.03 -41.52 20.93
C TRP A 694 -48.30 -42.31 20.57
N ARG A 695 -49.00 -41.90 19.46
CA ARG A 695 -50.18 -42.64 18.96
C ARG A 695 -49.84 -44.05 18.51
N VAL A 696 -48.69 -44.23 17.85
CA VAL A 696 -48.23 -45.55 17.39
C VAL A 696 -47.87 -46.45 18.57
N LEU A 697 -47.19 -45.91 19.57
CA LEU A 697 -46.85 -46.65 20.82
C LEU A 697 -48.10 -47.04 21.61
N LYS A 698 -49.02 -46.11 21.75
CA LYS A 698 -50.30 -46.39 22.44
C LYS A 698 -51.14 -47.45 21.73
N LYS A 699 -51.25 -47.43 20.40
CA LYS A 699 -51.89 -48.48 19.62
C LYS A 699 -51.21 -49.84 19.80
N ARG A 700 -49.89 -49.88 19.98
CA ARG A 700 -49.15 -51.13 20.27
C ARG A 700 -49.36 -51.64 21.68
N GLU A 701 -49.51 -50.74 22.64
CA GLU A 701 -49.88 -51.12 24.07
C GLU A 701 -51.30 -51.62 24.13
N ASP A 702 -52.28 -50.98 23.45
CA ASP A 702 -53.69 -51.38 23.43
C ASP A 702 -53.97 -52.71 22.66
N ALA A 703 -52.97 -53.16 21.85
CA ALA A 703 -53.00 -54.38 21.05
C ALA A 703 -52.30 -55.57 21.75
N ARG A 704 -51.69 -55.36 22.90
CA ARG A 704 -51.17 -56.38 23.80
C ARG A 704 -52.17 -56.63 24.94
#